data_ad79ce7667a243934427f6eea7a7c9e0
#
_entry.id   ad79ce7667a243934427f6eea7a7c9e0
#
_cell.length_a   1.000
_cell.length_b   1.000
_cell.length_c   1.000
_cell.angle_alpha   90.00
_cell.angle_beta   90.00
_cell.angle_gamma   90.00
#
_symmetry.space_group_name_H-M   'P 1'
#
loop_
_entity.id
_entity.type
_entity.pdbx_description
1 polymer ?
#
loop_
_entity_poly.entity_id
_entity_poly.type
_entity_poly.pdbx_seq_one_letter_code
_entity_poly.pdbx_strand_id
1 'polypeptide(L)'
;SPRTDIRDCSTNPPYLPSTVTETTARLAALRGAMKAHSIDAYIVPATDAHMSEYIAERDSRLGWVTGFTGSAGTGVVTLDKAALWTDSRYWTQAERQMDCNWELQRTTWIESIGLWILEAVPAGGNVSLDPFLFSIDSWNSYSEALHGSGRTLLPIETNLVDQAWGDQRPPPASSKIYSLPAEFTGSSWQEKVAGIRQQMEQHVRNPTAVLLSGLEETAWLFNLRGDDIPYNPVFYSYTLLTSTNIRLFVDETRLTAEARQSLQAGCPGPLCVELQEYGQVRAHVRDYAQGNVTIWLGTEYTTYGLYGIIPQEKLLEDSYSPVMVAKAVKNAKEQELLRAAHVRDAVVVIQYLLWLEKMVPQGLVDEFSGARHVDALRWSEHSRGPSFESISASGLNAALAHYSSRKLSVDEMYLSDTGGQYLDGTTDITRTMHWGVPTPFQKEAYTRVLMGNIDLSRLIFPTNTAGRTVESFARQALWEVGLNYGHGTGHGIGNFLSVHEWPVGFQSNNIPLMKGMFTSIEPGYYRDGEFGIRIEDVALVVEAQTKKPFLTFEVVSLVPYDRNLIDVSLLSQEQIQYLNTYYKTIRERVGPELQSQQLEEEYCWLQRNTEPFVQSSAGTAAATLCVLATTSLISALLTELQA
;
A
#
# COMPACT_ATOMS: atom_id res chain seq x y z
N SER A 1 -11.59 -9.85 33.43
CA SER A 1 -11.57 -8.43 33.83
C SER A 1 -12.03 -7.58 32.66
N PRO A 2 -12.79 -6.49 32.89
CA PRO A 2 -13.17 -5.60 31.82
C PRO A 2 -11.92 -5.02 31.17
N ARG A 3 -11.95 -4.84 29.83
CA ARG A 3 -10.85 -4.21 29.10
C ARG A 3 -10.73 -2.75 29.51
N THR A 4 -9.51 -2.33 29.85
CA THR A 4 -9.22 -0.94 30.24
C THR A 4 -8.54 -0.14 29.12
N ASP A 5 -8.29 -0.77 27.97
CA ASP A 5 -7.63 -0.15 26.81
C ASP A 5 -8.61 0.39 25.76
N ILE A 6 -9.93 0.21 25.97
CA ILE A 6 -10.99 0.73 25.11
C ILE A 6 -11.99 1.54 25.92
N ARG A 7 -12.74 2.43 25.24
CA ARG A 7 -13.81 3.23 25.85
C ARG A 7 -14.98 2.35 26.31
N ASP A 8 -15.67 2.79 27.35
CA ASP A 8 -16.96 2.24 27.79
C ASP A 8 -17.96 3.39 27.91
N CYS A 9 -18.86 3.48 26.97
CA CYS A 9 -19.89 4.52 26.91
C CYS A 9 -21.18 4.13 27.63
N SER A 10 -21.25 2.93 28.23
CA SER A 10 -22.42 2.47 29.00
C SER A 10 -22.45 2.99 30.43
N THR A 11 -21.32 3.50 30.92
CA THR A 11 -21.20 4.04 32.29
C THR A 11 -21.43 5.56 32.33
N ASN A 12 -21.76 6.08 33.49
CA ASN A 12 -21.91 7.54 33.70
C ASN A 12 -21.12 7.98 34.95
N PRO A 13 -20.03 8.76 34.79
CA PRO A 13 -19.46 9.21 33.52
C PRO A 13 -18.89 8.05 32.70
N PRO A 14 -18.75 8.18 31.36
CA PRO A 14 -18.17 7.15 30.54
C PRO A 14 -16.69 6.93 30.87
N TYR A 15 -16.22 5.69 30.73
CA TYR A 15 -14.80 5.40 30.86
C TYR A 15 -14.10 5.68 29.53
N LEU A 16 -13.06 6.50 29.58
CA LEU A 16 -12.24 6.84 28.40
C LEU A 16 -10.77 6.52 28.69
N PRO A 17 -10.12 5.65 27.89
CA PRO A 17 -8.68 5.43 28.00
C PRO A 17 -7.90 6.70 27.60
N SER A 18 -6.65 6.79 28.00
CA SER A 18 -5.79 7.96 27.74
C SER A 18 -5.51 8.22 26.26
N THR A 19 -5.75 7.24 25.39
CA THR A 19 -5.57 7.33 23.91
C THR A 19 -6.73 8.04 23.22
N VAL A 20 -7.82 8.31 23.91
CA VAL A 20 -9.04 8.94 23.36
C VAL A 20 -8.79 10.44 23.12
N THR A 21 -9.23 10.91 21.97
CA THR A 21 -9.29 12.34 21.65
C THR A 21 -10.64 12.91 22.03
N GLU A 22 -10.65 14.00 22.79
CA GLU A 22 -11.85 14.75 23.14
C GLU A 22 -12.31 15.58 21.94
N THR A 23 -13.54 15.33 21.45
CA THR A 23 -14.04 15.93 20.21
C THR A 23 -15.25 16.86 20.38
N THR A 24 -15.72 17.09 21.59
CA THR A 24 -16.94 17.89 21.82
C THR A 24 -16.84 19.30 21.22
N ALA A 25 -15.73 20.00 21.47
CA ALA A 25 -15.53 21.35 20.94
C ALA A 25 -15.36 21.35 19.42
N ARG A 26 -14.69 20.35 18.88
CA ARG A 26 -14.48 20.19 17.42
C ARG A 26 -15.79 19.95 16.69
N LEU A 27 -16.64 19.08 17.24
CA LEU A 27 -17.99 18.82 16.72
C LEU A 27 -18.89 20.06 16.82
N ALA A 28 -18.80 20.82 17.91
CA ALA A 28 -19.57 22.07 18.05
C ALA A 28 -19.17 23.08 16.98
N ALA A 29 -17.86 23.23 16.70
CA ALA A 29 -17.37 24.12 15.63
C ALA A 29 -17.84 23.65 14.24
N LEU A 30 -17.76 22.35 13.95
CA LEU A 30 -18.25 21.79 12.69
C LEU A 30 -19.76 21.98 12.51
N ARG A 31 -20.53 21.71 13.55
CA ARG A 31 -22.00 21.89 13.55
C ARG A 31 -22.40 23.37 13.39
N GLY A 32 -21.60 24.28 13.94
CA GLY A 32 -21.76 25.72 13.68
C GLY A 32 -21.60 26.07 12.21
N ALA A 33 -20.58 25.55 11.55
CA ALA A 33 -20.36 25.72 10.12
C ALA A 33 -21.48 25.06 9.29
N MET A 34 -21.93 23.86 9.69
CA MET A 34 -23.06 23.19 9.05
C MET A 34 -24.34 24.04 9.08
N LYS A 35 -24.67 24.61 10.26
CA LYS A 35 -25.83 25.49 10.42
C LYS A 35 -25.73 26.73 9.53
N ALA A 36 -24.55 27.32 9.43
CA ALA A 36 -24.31 28.51 8.58
C ALA A 36 -24.54 28.21 7.09
N HIS A 37 -24.39 26.96 6.66
CA HIS A 37 -24.61 26.51 5.28
C HIS A 37 -25.93 25.75 5.09
N SER A 38 -26.79 25.72 6.09
CA SER A 38 -28.07 24.97 6.07
C SER A 38 -27.90 23.47 5.78
N ILE A 39 -26.89 22.84 6.38
CA ILE A 39 -26.53 21.43 6.21
C ILE A 39 -26.95 20.65 7.44
N ASP A 40 -27.63 19.52 7.22
CA ASP A 40 -28.13 18.62 8.27
C ASP A 40 -27.22 17.42 8.52
N ALA A 41 -26.42 17.02 7.51
CA ALA A 41 -25.39 16.00 7.64
C ALA A 41 -24.17 16.36 6.78
N TYR A 42 -22.98 16.06 7.27
CA TYR A 42 -21.72 16.27 6.58
C TYR A 42 -20.88 15.01 6.57
N ILE A 43 -20.45 14.58 5.38
CA ILE A 43 -19.68 13.34 5.17
C ILE A 43 -18.19 13.69 5.10
N VAL A 44 -17.37 13.04 5.94
CA VAL A 44 -15.94 13.29 6.06
C VAL A 44 -15.18 12.02 5.67
N PRO A 45 -14.40 12.03 4.57
CA PRO A 45 -13.64 10.85 4.13
C PRO A 45 -12.24 10.82 4.77
N ALA A 46 -11.57 9.67 4.65
CA ALA A 46 -10.19 9.46 5.09
C ALA A 46 -9.19 9.59 3.93
N THR A 47 -9.42 10.53 3.03
CA THR A 47 -8.55 10.74 1.85
C THR A 47 -8.29 12.22 1.60
N ASP A 48 -7.53 12.53 0.57
CA ASP A 48 -7.21 13.89 0.14
C ASP A 48 -7.82 14.21 -1.25
N ALA A 49 -7.46 15.37 -1.81
CA ALA A 49 -7.94 15.83 -3.12
C ALA A 49 -7.42 14.99 -4.31
N HIS A 50 -6.56 14.02 -4.06
CA HIS A 50 -5.94 13.15 -5.05
C HIS A 50 -6.30 11.68 -4.87
N MET A 51 -7.22 11.39 -3.94
CA MET A 51 -7.62 10.03 -3.57
C MET A 51 -6.44 9.17 -3.09
N SER A 52 -5.49 9.80 -2.39
CA SER A 52 -4.32 9.12 -1.83
C SER A 52 -4.71 8.20 -0.68
N GLU A 53 -4.05 7.06 -0.59
CA GLU A 53 -4.24 6.10 0.51
C GLU A 53 -3.59 6.60 1.81
N TYR A 54 -2.33 7.05 1.72
CA TYR A 54 -1.64 7.74 2.80
C TYR A 54 -1.71 9.24 2.56
N ILE A 55 -2.02 9.99 3.59
CA ILE A 55 -2.31 11.43 3.47
C ILE A 55 -1.41 12.26 4.39
N ALA A 56 -1.22 13.52 4.02
CA ALA A 56 -0.54 14.48 4.88
C ALA A 56 -1.38 14.79 6.13
N GLU A 57 -0.73 15.17 7.20
CA GLU A 57 -1.40 15.53 8.46
C GLU A 57 -2.45 16.62 8.25
N ARG A 58 -2.15 17.62 7.41
CA ARG A 58 -3.10 18.70 7.09
C ARG A 58 -4.38 18.20 6.40
N ASP A 59 -4.37 17.03 5.78
CA ASP A 59 -5.52 16.43 5.10
C ASP A 59 -6.21 15.36 5.96
N SER A 60 -5.70 15.09 7.16
CA SER A 60 -6.28 14.16 8.13
C SER A 60 -7.51 14.75 8.82
N ARG A 61 -8.52 15.09 8.04
CA ARG A 61 -9.76 15.71 8.52
C ARG A 61 -10.58 14.75 9.37
N LEU A 62 -10.69 13.50 8.91
CA LEU A 62 -11.36 12.45 9.68
C LEU A 62 -10.64 12.22 11.02
N GLY A 63 -9.31 12.16 11.02
CA GLY A 63 -8.51 12.04 12.24
C GLY A 63 -8.72 13.19 13.21
N TRP A 64 -8.77 14.43 12.70
CA TRP A 64 -9.00 15.60 13.53
C TRP A 64 -10.40 15.58 14.19
N VAL A 65 -11.45 15.29 13.42
CA VAL A 65 -12.83 15.40 13.94
C VAL A 65 -13.24 14.19 14.80
N THR A 66 -12.63 13.01 14.56
CA THR A 66 -12.97 11.76 15.28
C THR A 66 -11.95 11.36 16.35
N GLY A 67 -10.70 11.73 16.19
CA GLY A 67 -9.55 11.14 16.89
C GLY A 67 -9.05 9.83 16.26
N PHE A 68 -9.79 9.23 15.34
CA PHE A 68 -9.44 7.99 14.67
C PHE A 68 -8.42 8.22 13.56
N THR A 69 -7.29 7.53 13.62
CA THR A 69 -6.14 7.73 12.71
C THR A 69 -5.90 6.56 11.74
N GLY A 70 -6.81 5.59 11.64
CA GLY A 70 -6.72 4.51 10.68
C GLY A 70 -6.78 5.01 9.24
N SER A 71 -6.20 4.26 8.29
CA SER A 71 -6.08 4.66 6.89
C SER A 71 -7.37 4.51 6.08
N ALA A 72 -8.39 3.87 6.64
CA ALA A 72 -9.67 3.64 5.96
C ALA A 72 -10.85 3.92 6.90
N GLY A 73 -11.78 4.72 6.43
CA GLY A 73 -13.00 5.04 7.18
C GLY A 73 -13.74 6.23 6.61
N THR A 74 -14.97 6.38 7.05
CA THR A 74 -15.83 7.51 6.68
C THR A 74 -16.60 7.96 7.92
N GLY A 75 -16.59 9.26 8.20
CA GLY A 75 -17.37 9.87 9.26
C GLY A 75 -18.60 10.57 8.71
N VAL A 76 -19.69 10.55 9.45
CA VAL A 76 -20.85 11.40 9.19
C VAL A 76 -21.23 12.13 10.46
N VAL A 77 -21.36 13.44 10.36
CA VAL A 77 -21.80 14.31 11.45
C VAL A 77 -23.15 14.90 11.09
N THR A 78 -24.13 14.73 11.99
CA THR A 78 -25.39 15.44 11.95
C THR A 78 -25.42 16.52 13.06
N LEU A 79 -26.49 17.25 13.18
CA LEU A 79 -26.61 18.31 14.20
C LEU A 79 -26.62 17.75 15.63
N ASP A 80 -26.94 16.46 15.81
CA ASP A 80 -27.06 15.82 17.12
C ASP A 80 -26.33 14.45 17.23
N LYS A 81 -25.88 13.89 16.13
CA LYS A 81 -25.21 12.57 16.08
C LYS A 81 -23.89 12.63 15.32
N ALA A 82 -23.04 11.63 15.55
CA ALA A 82 -21.82 11.42 14.80
C ALA A 82 -21.48 9.93 14.77
N ALA A 83 -21.09 9.42 13.60
CA ALA A 83 -20.75 8.01 13.42
C ALA A 83 -19.54 7.83 12.49
N LEU A 84 -18.74 6.80 12.77
CA LEU A 84 -17.60 6.36 11.97
C LEU A 84 -17.88 4.96 11.42
N TRP A 85 -17.71 4.81 10.11
CA TRP A 85 -17.66 3.52 9.42
C TRP A 85 -16.21 3.15 9.14
N THR A 86 -15.81 1.96 9.55
CA THR A 86 -14.49 1.42 9.23
C THR A 86 -14.53 -0.11 9.20
N ASP A 87 -13.50 -0.73 8.64
CA ASP A 87 -13.40 -2.18 8.53
C ASP A 87 -12.82 -2.83 9.78
N SER A 88 -12.85 -4.16 9.81
CA SER A 88 -12.44 -4.96 10.98
C SER A 88 -10.99 -4.74 11.41
N ARG A 89 -10.13 -4.30 10.52
CA ARG A 89 -8.73 -3.97 10.85
C ARG A 89 -8.64 -2.86 11.89
N TYR A 90 -9.62 -1.97 11.95
CA TYR A 90 -9.57 -0.73 12.72
C TYR A 90 -10.58 -0.63 13.86
N TRP A 91 -11.46 -1.62 14.06
CA TRP A 91 -12.52 -1.50 15.09
C TRP A 91 -11.96 -1.27 16.50
N THR A 92 -10.94 -2.03 16.89
CA THR A 92 -10.33 -1.86 18.22
C THR A 92 -9.62 -0.51 18.33
N GLN A 93 -8.93 -0.07 17.29
CA GLN A 93 -8.27 1.24 17.26
C GLN A 93 -9.30 2.36 17.41
N ALA A 94 -10.43 2.28 16.73
CA ALA A 94 -11.52 3.25 16.85
C ALA A 94 -12.04 3.33 18.29
N GLU A 95 -12.24 2.19 18.95
CA GLU A 95 -12.66 2.14 20.36
C GLU A 95 -11.60 2.66 21.35
N ARG A 96 -10.34 2.70 20.96
CA ARG A 96 -9.24 3.29 21.73
C ARG A 96 -9.08 4.78 21.53
N GLN A 97 -9.52 5.31 20.40
CA GLN A 97 -9.20 6.68 19.95
C GLN A 97 -10.39 7.62 19.97
N MET A 98 -11.62 7.13 19.78
CA MET A 98 -12.81 7.96 19.75
C MET A 98 -13.44 8.12 21.13
N ASP A 99 -13.93 9.33 21.44
CA ASP A 99 -14.77 9.57 22.60
C ASP A 99 -16.21 9.08 22.38
N CYS A 100 -17.09 9.28 23.36
CA CYS A 100 -18.47 8.80 23.29
C CYS A 100 -19.42 9.69 22.49
N ASN A 101 -18.92 10.75 21.85
CA ASN A 101 -19.67 11.49 20.85
C ASN A 101 -19.86 10.70 19.55
N TRP A 102 -19.01 9.70 19.31
CA TRP A 102 -18.95 8.94 18.06
C TRP A 102 -19.47 7.51 18.24
N GLU A 103 -20.44 7.14 17.39
CA GLU A 103 -20.85 5.75 17.20
C GLU A 103 -19.86 5.03 16.29
N LEU A 104 -19.53 3.77 16.58
CA LEU A 104 -18.76 2.93 15.69
C LEU A 104 -19.69 2.03 14.86
N GLN A 105 -19.62 2.15 13.54
CA GLN A 105 -20.31 1.29 12.58
C GLN A 105 -19.31 0.28 11.98
N ARG A 106 -19.64 -1.01 12.06
CA ARG A 106 -18.71 -2.11 11.73
C ARG A 106 -18.89 -2.60 10.28
N THR A 107 -18.93 -1.66 9.36
CA THR A 107 -19.03 -1.90 7.91
C THR A 107 -18.43 -0.73 7.16
N THR A 108 -18.13 -0.90 5.87
CA THR A 108 -17.57 0.14 5.00
C THR A 108 -18.50 0.47 3.83
N TRP A 109 -19.65 -0.16 3.74
CA TRP A 109 -20.52 -0.03 2.58
C TRP A 109 -21.27 1.30 2.57
N ILE A 110 -21.27 1.96 1.43
CA ILE A 110 -21.97 3.25 1.23
C ILE A 110 -23.46 3.10 1.44
N GLU A 111 -24.05 1.95 1.12
CA GLU A 111 -25.46 1.64 1.40
C GLU A 111 -25.77 1.71 2.91
N SER A 112 -24.88 1.20 3.73
CA SER A 112 -25.02 1.29 5.20
C SER A 112 -24.95 2.73 5.69
N ILE A 113 -24.04 3.52 5.14
CA ILE A 113 -23.92 4.96 5.44
C ILE A 113 -25.21 5.67 5.01
N GLY A 114 -25.71 5.40 3.81
CA GLY A 114 -26.96 5.95 3.31
C GLY A 114 -28.16 5.64 4.18
N LEU A 115 -28.32 4.40 4.62
CA LEU A 115 -29.40 3.99 5.54
C LEU A 115 -29.35 4.74 6.87
N TRP A 116 -28.16 4.87 7.45
CA TRP A 116 -27.97 5.63 8.69
C TRP A 116 -28.35 7.11 8.52
N ILE A 117 -27.96 7.72 7.41
CA ILE A 117 -28.31 9.11 7.07
C ILE A 117 -29.84 9.25 6.95
N LEU A 118 -30.51 8.29 6.31
CA LEU A 118 -31.97 8.31 6.17
C LEU A 118 -32.71 8.20 7.52
N GLU A 119 -32.12 7.53 8.50
CA GLU A 119 -32.67 7.47 9.85
C GLU A 119 -32.38 8.75 10.66
N ALA A 120 -31.20 9.33 10.48
CA ALA A 120 -30.70 10.45 11.29
C ALA A 120 -31.13 11.83 10.74
N VAL A 121 -31.43 11.94 9.47
CA VAL A 121 -31.81 13.19 8.79
C VAL A 121 -33.26 13.12 8.31
N PRO A 122 -34.12 14.07 8.73
CA PRO A 122 -35.51 14.08 8.28
C PRO A 122 -35.63 14.35 6.78
N ALA A 123 -36.75 13.97 6.18
CA ALA A 123 -37.07 14.29 4.79
C ALA A 123 -37.03 15.81 4.58
N GLY A 124 -36.48 16.25 3.45
CA GLY A 124 -36.23 17.66 3.14
C GLY A 124 -34.88 18.15 3.63
N GLY A 125 -34.11 17.33 4.37
CA GLY A 125 -32.79 17.68 4.86
C GLY A 125 -31.71 17.69 3.78
N ASN A 126 -30.63 18.44 4.05
CA ASN A 126 -29.47 18.59 3.16
C ASN A 126 -28.30 17.77 3.70
N VAL A 127 -27.77 16.90 2.87
CA VAL A 127 -26.55 16.12 3.10
C VAL A 127 -25.43 16.72 2.25
N SER A 128 -24.30 17.03 2.84
CA SER A 128 -23.19 17.67 2.12
C SER A 128 -21.89 16.92 2.30
N LEU A 129 -20.99 17.19 1.37
CA LEU A 129 -19.61 16.75 1.37
C LEU A 129 -18.76 17.76 0.57
N ASP A 130 -17.45 17.67 0.76
CA ASP A 130 -16.50 18.41 -0.06
C ASP A 130 -16.28 17.69 -1.40
N PRO A 131 -16.68 18.24 -2.54
CA PRO A 131 -16.61 17.56 -3.83
C PRO A 131 -15.17 17.29 -4.30
N PHE A 132 -14.18 17.95 -3.71
CA PHE A 132 -12.76 17.73 -4.02
C PHE A 132 -12.12 16.58 -3.22
N LEU A 133 -12.88 15.91 -2.36
CA LEU A 133 -12.41 14.76 -1.56
C LEU A 133 -13.10 13.44 -1.90
N PHE A 134 -13.98 13.44 -2.87
CA PHE A 134 -14.72 12.24 -3.29
C PHE A 134 -14.47 11.97 -4.76
N SER A 135 -14.11 10.73 -5.08
CA SER A 135 -14.02 10.29 -6.47
C SER A 135 -15.38 10.38 -7.14
N ILE A 136 -15.38 10.38 -8.46
CA ILE A 136 -16.60 10.34 -9.27
C ILE A 136 -17.45 9.13 -8.87
N ASP A 137 -16.82 7.97 -8.73
CA ASP A 137 -17.51 6.72 -8.36
C ASP A 137 -18.13 6.79 -6.96
N SER A 138 -17.43 7.36 -5.98
CA SER A 138 -17.97 7.58 -4.64
C SER A 138 -19.14 8.54 -4.62
N TRP A 139 -19.02 9.66 -5.33
CA TRP A 139 -20.13 10.60 -5.48
C TRP A 139 -21.39 9.95 -6.05
N ASN A 140 -21.23 9.18 -7.12
CA ASN A 140 -22.34 8.48 -7.74
C ASN A 140 -23.01 7.48 -6.79
N SER A 141 -22.22 6.77 -5.99
CA SER A 141 -22.74 5.82 -4.99
C SER A 141 -23.55 6.51 -3.90
N TYR A 142 -23.09 7.63 -3.38
CA TYR A 142 -23.86 8.42 -2.41
C TYR A 142 -25.11 9.04 -3.02
N SER A 143 -25.00 9.55 -4.23
CA SER A 143 -26.16 10.10 -4.98
C SER A 143 -27.24 9.05 -5.19
N GLU A 144 -26.85 7.83 -5.54
CA GLU A 144 -27.77 6.70 -5.71
C GLU A 144 -28.41 6.28 -4.37
N ALA A 145 -27.62 6.18 -3.31
CA ALA A 145 -28.10 5.80 -1.98
C ALA A 145 -29.15 6.77 -1.42
N LEU A 146 -29.10 8.04 -1.79
CA LEU A 146 -30.05 9.08 -1.36
C LEU A 146 -31.14 9.36 -2.39
N HIS A 147 -31.09 8.74 -3.58
CA HIS A 147 -32.04 8.99 -4.67
C HIS A 147 -33.47 8.67 -4.24
N GLY A 148 -34.40 9.59 -4.51
CA GLY A 148 -35.80 9.44 -4.20
C GLY A 148 -36.16 9.48 -2.71
N SER A 149 -35.20 9.74 -1.83
CA SER A 149 -35.42 9.74 -0.37
C SER A 149 -35.96 11.07 0.20
N GLY A 150 -36.04 12.10 -0.62
CA GLY A 150 -36.35 13.47 -0.19
C GLY A 150 -35.20 14.21 0.48
N ARG A 151 -34.01 13.59 0.59
CA ARG A 151 -32.77 14.27 1.04
C ARG A 151 -31.98 14.69 -0.16
N THR A 152 -31.37 15.86 -0.08
CA THR A 152 -30.57 16.43 -1.17
C THR A 152 -29.09 16.29 -0.86
N LEU A 153 -28.32 15.71 -1.80
CA LEU A 153 -26.87 15.68 -1.73
C LEU A 153 -26.29 16.96 -2.37
N LEU A 154 -25.63 17.80 -1.57
CA LEU A 154 -25.09 19.09 -1.98
C LEU A 154 -23.56 19.11 -1.93
N PRO A 155 -22.87 19.38 -3.04
CA PRO A 155 -21.44 19.64 -3.00
C PRO A 155 -21.20 21.06 -2.48
N ILE A 156 -20.39 21.20 -1.43
CA ILE A 156 -19.95 22.50 -0.93
C ILE A 156 -18.44 22.58 -1.07
N GLU A 157 -17.96 23.52 -1.84
CA GLU A 157 -16.55 23.69 -2.17
C GLU A 157 -15.70 24.09 -0.95
N THR A 158 -16.27 24.87 -0.03
CA THR A 158 -15.63 25.18 1.24
C THR A 158 -15.68 23.94 2.12
N ASN A 159 -14.51 23.43 2.53
CA ASN A 159 -14.46 22.29 3.45
C ASN A 159 -14.82 22.75 4.86
N LEU A 160 -15.91 22.23 5.42
CA LEU A 160 -16.43 22.65 6.72
C LEU A 160 -15.54 22.18 7.87
N VAL A 161 -14.83 21.07 7.73
CA VAL A 161 -13.85 20.63 8.72
C VAL A 161 -12.64 21.56 8.75
N ASP A 162 -12.14 21.98 7.60
CA ASP A 162 -11.05 22.97 7.52
C ASP A 162 -11.43 24.29 8.18
N GLN A 163 -12.66 24.72 7.99
CA GLN A 163 -13.20 25.93 8.62
C GLN A 163 -13.25 25.79 10.14
N ALA A 164 -13.69 24.63 10.66
CA ALA A 164 -13.71 24.34 12.08
C ALA A 164 -12.30 24.17 12.68
N TRP A 165 -11.38 23.58 11.93
CA TRP A 165 -9.98 23.41 12.34
C TRP A 165 -9.24 24.73 12.48
N GLY A 166 -9.50 25.65 11.54
CA GLY A 166 -8.96 27.00 11.59
C GLY A 166 -7.44 27.06 11.46
N ASP A 167 -6.85 27.99 12.20
CA ASP A 167 -5.40 28.26 12.16
C ASP A 167 -4.52 27.12 12.75
N GLN A 168 -5.13 26.17 13.43
CA GLN A 168 -4.41 24.99 13.96
C GLN A 168 -4.16 23.92 12.91
N ARG A 169 -4.75 24.05 11.74
CA ARG A 169 -4.51 23.11 10.64
C ARG A 169 -3.04 23.19 10.20
N PRO A 170 -2.33 22.05 10.06
CA PRO A 170 -0.94 22.03 9.64
C PRO A 170 -0.72 22.77 8.30
N PRO A 171 0.44 23.43 8.11
CA PRO A 171 0.73 24.15 6.87
C PRO A 171 0.88 23.19 5.69
N PRO A 172 0.78 23.70 4.43
CA PRO A 172 1.08 22.93 3.24
C PRO A 172 2.52 22.40 3.25
N ALA A 173 2.76 21.30 2.52
CA ALA A 173 4.08 20.75 2.33
C ALA A 173 5.04 21.79 1.70
N SER A 174 6.27 21.82 2.18
CA SER A 174 7.31 22.76 1.75
C SER A 174 8.61 22.08 1.31
N SER A 175 8.68 20.75 1.36
CA SER A 175 9.86 19.99 0.95
C SER A 175 10.12 20.10 -0.55
N LYS A 176 11.37 19.88 -0.95
CA LYS A 176 11.79 20.00 -2.35
C LYS A 176 11.19 18.88 -3.21
N ILE A 177 10.83 19.27 -4.43
CA ILE A 177 10.46 18.35 -5.50
C ILE A 177 11.68 18.19 -6.40
N TYR A 178 12.14 16.93 -6.55
CA TYR A 178 13.39 16.61 -7.24
C TYR A 178 13.17 15.66 -8.40
N SER A 179 14.08 15.74 -9.38
CA SER A 179 14.11 14.80 -10.50
C SER A 179 14.88 13.53 -10.13
N LEU A 180 14.39 12.38 -10.61
CA LEU A 180 15.17 11.14 -10.53
C LEU A 180 16.29 11.17 -11.57
N PRO A 181 17.52 10.77 -11.18
CA PRO A 181 18.59 10.50 -12.15
C PRO A 181 18.16 9.47 -13.20
N ALA A 182 18.65 9.64 -14.44
CA ALA A 182 18.28 8.78 -15.57
C ALA A 182 18.53 7.28 -15.31
N GLU A 183 19.52 6.96 -14.48
CA GLU A 183 19.82 5.58 -14.07
C GLU A 183 18.67 4.89 -13.32
N PHE A 184 17.69 5.63 -12.79
CA PHE A 184 16.54 5.10 -12.06
C PHE A 184 15.24 5.12 -12.84
N THR A 185 15.21 5.54 -14.09
CA THR A 185 13.96 5.72 -14.84
C THR A 185 13.84 4.84 -16.08
N GLY A 186 14.91 4.62 -16.79
CA GLY A 186 14.95 3.82 -18.02
C GLY A 186 14.22 4.43 -19.22
N SER A 187 13.44 5.48 -19.02
CA SER A 187 12.70 6.22 -20.04
C SER A 187 12.61 7.68 -19.65
N SER A 188 12.83 8.59 -20.60
CA SER A 188 12.67 10.02 -20.35
C SER A 188 11.18 10.38 -20.23
N TRP A 189 10.88 11.49 -19.57
CA TRP A 189 9.50 11.96 -19.50
C TRP A 189 8.95 12.31 -20.89
N GLN A 190 9.80 12.78 -21.81
CA GLN A 190 9.43 13.05 -23.19
C GLN A 190 8.95 11.78 -23.91
N GLU A 191 9.67 10.68 -23.74
CA GLU A 191 9.27 9.37 -24.28
C GLU A 191 7.95 8.89 -23.68
N LYS A 192 7.77 9.07 -22.36
CA LYS A 192 6.52 8.71 -21.67
C LYS A 192 5.34 9.54 -22.19
N VAL A 193 5.51 10.84 -22.33
CA VAL A 193 4.49 11.75 -22.90
C VAL A 193 4.15 11.35 -24.33
N ALA A 194 5.16 11.06 -25.16
CA ALA A 194 4.94 10.61 -26.54
C ALA A 194 4.12 9.32 -26.59
N GLY A 195 4.40 8.38 -25.69
CA GLY A 195 3.63 7.13 -25.58
C GLY A 195 2.17 7.36 -25.21
N ILE A 196 1.89 8.27 -24.28
CA ILE A 196 0.52 8.62 -23.90
C ILE A 196 -0.21 9.34 -25.05
N ARG A 197 0.45 10.27 -25.73
CA ARG A 197 -0.11 10.94 -26.92
C ARG A 197 -0.43 9.95 -28.04
N GLN A 198 0.39 8.93 -28.23
CA GLN A 198 0.12 7.86 -29.17
C GLN A 198 -1.16 7.08 -28.80
N GLN A 199 -1.36 6.75 -27.53
CA GLN A 199 -2.59 6.13 -27.06
C GLN A 199 -3.81 7.03 -27.29
N MET A 200 -3.67 8.33 -27.10
CA MET A 200 -4.75 9.29 -27.40
C MET A 200 -5.13 9.26 -28.88
N GLU A 201 -4.15 9.27 -29.78
CA GLU A 201 -4.37 9.22 -31.23
C GLU A 201 -4.99 7.90 -31.68
N GLN A 202 -4.65 6.79 -31.05
CA GLN A 202 -5.16 5.45 -31.40
C GLN A 202 -6.52 5.15 -30.81
N HIS A 203 -6.99 5.93 -29.84
CA HIS A 203 -8.27 5.73 -29.20
C HIS A 203 -9.41 6.10 -30.16
N VAL A 204 -10.45 5.25 -30.22
CA VAL A 204 -11.59 5.43 -31.16
C VAL A 204 -12.33 6.76 -30.97
N ARG A 205 -12.28 7.35 -29.77
CA ARG A 205 -12.90 8.65 -29.46
C ARG A 205 -11.97 9.83 -29.61
N ASN A 206 -10.73 9.63 -29.99
CA ASN A 206 -9.72 10.66 -30.22
C ASN A 206 -9.67 11.72 -29.10
N PRO A 207 -9.39 11.37 -27.85
CA PRO A 207 -9.30 12.36 -26.77
C PRO A 207 -8.20 13.40 -27.10
N THR A 208 -8.48 14.65 -26.81
CA THR A 208 -7.55 15.77 -27.06
C THR A 208 -6.68 16.06 -25.85
N ALA A 209 -7.07 15.57 -24.68
CA ALA A 209 -6.34 15.75 -23.43
C ALA A 209 -6.51 14.57 -22.49
N VAL A 210 -5.54 14.42 -21.59
CA VAL A 210 -5.60 13.56 -20.41
C VAL A 210 -5.46 14.43 -19.17
N LEU A 211 -6.39 14.28 -18.22
CA LEU A 211 -6.32 14.92 -16.91
C LEU A 211 -5.84 13.93 -15.87
N LEU A 212 -4.74 14.23 -15.19
CA LEU A 212 -4.14 13.37 -14.17
C LEU A 212 -4.32 14.01 -12.79
N SER A 213 -4.96 13.28 -11.89
CA SER A 213 -5.23 13.70 -10.51
C SER A 213 -4.49 12.86 -9.47
N GLY A 214 -4.21 11.59 -9.73
CA GLY A 214 -3.40 10.76 -8.85
C GLY A 214 -1.96 11.27 -8.75
N LEU A 215 -1.44 11.43 -7.53
CA LEU A 215 -0.11 12.02 -7.32
C LEU A 215 1.00 11.20 -7.98
N GLU A 216 0.89 9.90 -7.96
CA GLU A 216 1.84 8.97 -8.58
C GLU A 216 1.83 9.03 -10.11
N GLU A 217 0.70 9.42 -10.73
CA GLU A 217 0.61 9.56 -12.19
C GLU A 217 1.54 10.67 -12.70
N THR A 218 1.44 11.85 -12.11
CA THR A 218 2.30 12.99 -12.43
C THR A 218 3.76 12.72 -12.07
N ALA A 219 4.01 12.17 -10.90
CA ALA A 219 5.36 11.84 -10.45
C ALA A 219 6.07 10.87 -11.42
N TRP A 220 5.38 9.80 -11.80
CA TRP A 220 5.94 8.83 -12.76
C TRP A 220 6.14 9.44 -14.15
N LEU A 221 5.15 10.19 -14.65
CA LEU A 221 5.16 10.75 -15.99
C LEU A 221 6.37 11.68 -16.21
N PHE A 222 6.66 12.53 -15.24
CA PHE A 222 7.74 13.53 -15.34
C PHE A 222 9.04 13.11 -14.66
N ASN A 223 9.14 11.90 -14.15
CA ASN A 223 10.31 11.41 -13.40
C ASN A 223 10.66 12.30 -12.20
N LEU A 224 9.66 12.81 -11.52
CA LEU A 224 9.78 13.68 -10.36
C LEU A 224 9.31 12.95 -9.09
N ARG A 225 9.92 13.28 -7.96
CA ARG A 225 9.54 12.76 -6.64
C ARG A 225 9.51 13.88 -5.61
N GLY A 226 8.82 13.66 -4.53
CA GLY A 226 8.68 14.59 -3.42
C GLY A 226 8.47 13.85 -2.10
N ASP A 227 8.00 14.56 -1.08
CA ASP A 227 7.86 14.04 0.27
C ASP A 227 6.61 14.62 0.96
N ASP A 228 5.52 14.74 0.21
CA ASP A 228 4.32 15.46 0.69
C ASP A 228 3.39 14.60 1.53
N ILE A 229 3.45 13.28 1.36
CA ILE A 229 2.66 12.31 2.11
C ILE A 229 3.56 11.22 2.70
N PRO A 230 3.12 10.54 3.76
CA PRO A 230 3.91 9.43 4.31
C PRO A 230 4.07 8.28 3.31
N TYR A 231 5.23 7.64 3.34
CA TYR A 231 5.53 6.37 2.67
C TYR A 231 5.58 6.37 1.15
N ASN A 232 4.99 7.36 0.48
CA ASN A 232 4.94 7.47 -0.97
C ASN A 232 5.67 8.74 -1.41
N PRO A 233 6.74 8.65 -2.23
CA PRO A 233 7.58 9.81 -2.58
C PRO A 233 6.96 10.69 -3.67
N VAL A 234 5.79 11.22 -3.43
CA VAL A 234 5.00 12.03 -4.34
C VAL A 234 4.81 13.46 -3.81
N PHE A 235 4.25 14.31 -4.63
CA PHE A 235 4.03 15.73 -4.33
C PHE A 235 2.68 16.19 -4.89
N TYR A 236 2.06 17.16 -4.23
CA TYR A 236 0.80 17.73 -4.69
C TYR A 236 0.93 18.35 -6.07
N SER A 237 0.17 17.83 -7.02
CA SER A 237 0.20 18.27 -8.40
C SER A 237 -1.00 17.75 -9.18
N TYR A 238 -1.28 18.42 -10.28
CA TYR A 238 -2.17 17.93 -11.33
C TYR A 238 -1.47 18.07 -12.68
N THR A 239 -1.88 17.30 -13.65
CA THR A 239 -1.38 17.42 -15.03
C THR A 239 -2.55 17.48 -16.00
N LEU A 240 -2.51 18.45 -16.90
CA LEU A 240 -3.36 18.50 -18.08
C LEU A 240 -2.46 18.35 -19.31
N LEU A 241 -2.42 17.14 -19.86
CA LEU A 241 -1.64 16.79 -21.04
C LEU A 241 -2.55 16.85 -22.26
N THR A 242 -2.29 17.82 -23.16
CA THR A 242 -3.00 17.88 -24.44
C THR A 242 -2.15 17.36 -25.58
N SER A 243 -2.74 17.24 -26.76
CA SER A 243 -2.00 16.86 -27.98
C SER A 243 -0.87 17.84 -28.32
N THR A 244 -0.95 19.09 -27.85
CA THR A 244 -0.06 20.17 -28.27
C THR A 244 0.71 20.83 -27.13
N ASN A 245 0.30 20.67 -25.89
CA ASN A 245 0.99 21.26 -24.75
C ASN A 245 0.89 20.39 -23.50
N ILE A 246 1.67 20.75 -22.48
CA ILE A 246 1.74 20.08 -21.19
C ILE A 246 1.61 21.15 -20.10
N ARG A 247 0.61 21.03 -19.24
CA ARG A 247 0.44 21.92 -18.09
C ARG A 247 0.63 21.12 -16.81
N LEU A 248 1.62 21.51 -16.02
CA LEU A 248 1.89 20.94 -14.70
C LEU A 248 1.50 21.94 -13.63
N PHE A 249 0.49 21.62 -12.84
CA PHE A 249 -0.02 22.43 -11.74
C PHE A 249 0.69 22.02 -10.46
N VAL A 250 1.59 22.87 -9.99
CA VAL A 250 2.50 22.56 -8.87
C VAL A 250 2.98 23.86 -8.23
N ASP A 251 3.40 23.81 -6.97
CA ASP A 251 4.16 24.91 -6.37
C ASP A 251 5.58 24.92 -6.94
N GLU A 252 5.81 25.73 -7.95
CA GLU A 252 7.08 25.79 -8.67
C GLU A 252 8.27 26.22 -7.82
N THR A 253 8.04 26.89 -6.70
CA THR A 253 9.10 27.33 -5.78
C THR A 253 9.76 26.14 -5.08
N ARG A 254 9.10 24.99 -5.05
CA ARG A 254 9.58 23.76 -4.45
C ARG A 254 10.44 22.91 -5.39
N LEU A 255 10.41 23.19 -6.69
CA LEU A 255 11.23 22.47 -7.67
C LEU A 255 12.71 22.77 -7.46
N THR A 256 13.54 21.71 -7.45
CA THR A 256 15.00 21.89 -7.51
C THR A 256 15.39 22.50 -8.86
N ALA A 257 16.60 23.08 -8.94
CA ALA A 257 17.12 23.63 -10.20
C ALA A 257 17.21 22.55 -11.28
N GLU A 258 17.63 21.33 -10.91
CA GLU A 258 17.73 20.18 -11.79
C GLU A 258 16.35 19.73 -12.27
N ALA A 259 15.35 19.69 -11.41
CA ALA A 259 13.98 19.34 -11.77
C ALA A 259 13.39 20.35 -12.76
N ARG A 260 13.56 21.63 -12.50
CA ARG A 260 13.12 22.71 -13.39
C ARG A 260 13.79 22.61 -14.78
N GLN A 261 15.08 22.35 -14.79
CA GLN A 261 15.84 22.18 -16.03
C GLN A 261 15.39 20.92 -16.79
N SER A 262 15.15 19.80 -16.11
CA SER A 262 14.70 18.56 -16.75
C SER A 262 13.35 18.72 -17.45
N LEU A 263 12.46 19.53 -16.90
CA LEU A 263 11.13 19.82 -17.46
C LEU A 263 11.19 20.78 -18.65
N GLN A 264 12.33 21.40 -18.93
CA GLN A 264 12.46 22.44 -19.96
C GLN A 264 11.40 23.53 -19.80
N ALA A 265 11.19 23.98 -18.55
CA ALA A 265 10.17 24.96 -18.21
C ALA A 265 10.40 26.29 -18.95
N GLY A 266 9.34 26.79 -19.59
CA GLY A 266 9.37 28.06 -20.31
C GLY A 266 9.88 28.00 -21.76
N CYS A 267 10.24 26.83 -22.30
CA CYS A 267 10.52 26.69 -23.73
C CYS A 267 9.20 26.61 -24.53
N PRO A 268 9.20 26.97 -25.82
CA PRO A 268 8.03 26.79 -26.68
C PRO A 268 7.99 25.37 -27.24
N GLY A 269 6.77 24.82 -27.40
CA GLY A 269 6.56 23.58 -28.12
C GLY A 269 5.85 22.46 -27.34
N PRO A 270 5.53 21.36 -28.03
CA PRO A 270 4.69 20.30 -27.45
C PRO A 270 5.41 19.42 -26.42
N LEU A 271 6.73 19.50 -26.32
CA LEU A 271 7.55 18.81 -25.34
C LEU A 271 8.21 19.77 -24.34
N CYS A 272 7.54 20.88 -24.04
CA CYS A 272 7.92 21.83 -23.01
C CYS A 272 6.82 21.91 -21.96
N VAL A 273 7.21 21.86 -20.70
CA VAL A 273 6.24 21.90 -19.59
C VAL A 273 5.94 23.33 -19.21
N GLU A 274 4.65 23.71 -19.28
CA GLU A 274 4.15 24.95 -18.73
C GLU A 274 3.85 24.74 -17.23
N LEU A 275 4.57 25.43 -16.37
CA LEU A 275 4.32 25.41 -14.94
C LEU A 275 3.18 26.36 -14.60
N GLN A 276 2.19 25.86 -13.86
CA GLN A 276 1.03 26.62 -13.40
C GLN A 276 0.90 26.48 -11.89
N GLU A 277 0.29 27.45 -11.22
CA GLU A 277 -0.02 27.33 -9.81
C GLU A 277 -0.93 26.13 -9.55
N TYR A 278 -0.66 25.39 -8.48
CA TYR A 278 -1.40 24.20 -8.08
C TYR A 278 -2.91 24.43 -8.01
N GLY A 279 -3.33 25.54 -7.40
CA GLY A 279 -4.75 25.88 -7.24
C GLY A 279 -5.49 26.28 -8.51
N GLN A 280 -4.78 26.47 -9.63
CA GLN A 280 -5.37 26.93 -10.89
C GLN A 280 -5.89 25.82 -11.80
N VAL A 281 -5.73 24.56 -11.40
CA VAL A 281 -6.14 23.40 -12.24
C VAL A 281 -7.61 23.49 -12.65
N ARG A 282 -8.49 23.82 -11.73
CA ARG A 282 -9.93 23.89 -12.00
C ARG A 282 -10.28 24.98 -13.03
N ALA A 283 -9.71 26.17 -12.89
CA ALA A 283 -9.91 27.26 -13.83
C ALA A 283 -9.41 26.90 -15.23
N HIS A 284 -8.23 26.27 -15.34
CA HIS A 284 -7.68 25.83 -16.62
C HIS A 284 -8.50 24.72 -17.27
N VAL A 285 -8.98 23.75 -16.50
CA VAL A 285 -9.83 22.69 -17.02
C VAL A 285 -11.17 23.23 -17.50
N ARG A 286 -11.78 24.16 -16.75
CA ARG A 286 -13.03 24.82 -17.14
C ARG A 286 -12.87 25.58 -18.46
N ASP A 287 -11.80 26.34 -18.59
CA ASP A 287 -11.50 27.09 -19.80
C ASP A 287 -11.24 26.17 -21.00
N TYR A 288 -10.40 25.16 -20.81
CA TYR A 288 -10.10 24.16 -21.85
C TYR A 288 -11.35 23.43 -22.33
N ALA A 289 -12.26 23.09 -21.42
CA ALA A 289 -13.50 22.38 -21.71
C ALA A 289 -14.51 23.20 -22.54
N GLN A 290 -14.31 24.50 -22.71
CA GLN A 290 -15.16 25.33 -23.58
C GLN A 290 -14.90 25.09 -25.07
N GLY A 291 -13.72 24.58 -25.44
CA GLY A 291 -13.35 24.27 -26.79
C GLY A 291 -13.98 22.98 -27.32
N ASN A 292 -13.69 22.67 -28.57
CA ASN A 292 -14.06 21.38 -29.17
C ASN A 292 -13.04 20.32 -28.76
N VAL A 293 -13.22 19.77 -27.55
CA VAL A 293 -12.25 18.91 -26.89
C VAL A 293 -12.93 17.66 -26.30
N THR A 294 -12.14 16.63 -26.06
CA THR A 294 -12.50 15.44 -25.29
C THR A 294 -11.41 15.19 -24.26
N ILE A 295 -11.77 15.13 -22.98
CA ILE A 295 -10.86 14.96 -21.86
C ILE A 295 -10.96 13.52 -21.33
N TRP A 296 -9.84 12.82 -21.36
CA TRP A 296 -9.72 11.46 -20.84
C TRP A 296 -9.24 11.50 -19.39
N LEU A 297 -9.98 10.84 -18.50
CA LEU A 297 -9.67 10.79 -17.08
C LEU A 297 -10.00 9.43 -16.46
N GLY A 298 -9.35 9.15 -15.31
CA GLY A 298 -9.64 8.00 -14.47
C GLY A 298 -10.63 8.35 -13.36
N THR A 299 -11.77 7.65 -13.28
CA THR A 299 -12.83 7.94 -12.31
C THR A 299 -12.46 7.58 -10.88
N GLU A 300 -11.52 6.68 -10.67
CA GLU A 300 -11.02 6.28 -9.34
C GLU A 300 -10.20 7.38 -8.65
N TYR A 301 -9.52 8.24 -9.41
CA TYR A 301 -8.62 9.26 -8.88
C TYR A 301 -9.06 10.70 -9.13
N THR A 302 -9.99 10.90 -10.06
CA THR A 302 -10.52 12.22 -10.34
C THR A 302 -11.70 12.51 -9.42
N THR A 303 -11.66 13.66 -8.76
CA THR A 303 -12.72 14.09 -7.86
C THR A 303 -13.91 14.68 -8.61
N TYR A 304 -15.07 14.60 -7.98
CA TYR A 304 -16.31 15.19 -8.52
C TYR A 304 -16.17 16.70 -8.76
N GLY A 305 -15.40 17.40 -7.92
CA GLY A 305 -15.16 18.84 -8.07
C GLY A 305 -14.46 19.23 -9.38
N LEU A 306 -13.62 18.35 -9.93
CA LEU A 306 -13.03 18.53 -11.27
C LEU A 306 -13.93 17.98 -12.36
N TYR A 307 -14.51 16.82 -12.16
CA TYR A 307 -15.43 16.18 -13.11
C TYR A 307 -16.65 17.06 -13.41
N GLY A 308 -17.27 17.65 -12.40
CA GLY A 308 -18.52 18.39 -12.52
C GLY A 308 -18.44 19.68 -13.33
N ILE A 309 -17.25 20.18 -13.61
CA ILE A 309 -17.05 21.38 -14.46
C ILE A 309 -16.86 21.03 -15.94
N ILE A 310 -16.76 19.76 -16.27
CA ILE A 310 -16.57 19.30 -17.65
C ILE A 310 -17.92 18.84 -18.21
N PRO A 311 -18.38 19.38 -19.34
CA PRO A 311 -19.59 18.90 -19.99
C PRO A 311 -19.52 17.42 -20.31
N GLN A 312 -20.60 16.68 -20.06
CA GLN A 312 -20.64 15.21 -20.17
C GLN A 312 -20.22 14.71 -21.55
N GLU A 313 -20.60 15.42 -22.61
CA GLU A 313 -20.24 15.06 -23.99
C GLU A 313 -18.76 15.20 -24.32
N LYS A 314 -17.99 15.89 -23.44
CA LYS A 314 -16.55 16.10 -23.58
C LYS A 314 -15.70 15.18 -22.71
N LEU A 315 -16.36 14.27 -21.97
CA LEU A 315 -15.69 13.32 -21.09
C LEU A 315 -15.46 11.98 -21.79
N LEU A 316 -14.25 11.45 -21.62
CA LEU A 316 -13.90 10.07 -21.85
C LEU A 316 -13.49 9.46 -20.52
N GLU A 317 -14.30 8.57 -19.99
CA GLU A 317 -14.17 8.00 -18.65
C GLU A 317 -13.70 6.56 -18.71
N ASP A 318 -12.63 6.25 -17.99
CA ASP A 318 -12.23 4.91 -17.61
C ASP A 318 -12.01 4.88 -16.10
N SER A 319 -11.99 3.70 -15.48
CA SER A 319 -11.67 3.59 -14.05
C SER A 319 -10.27 4.11 -13.75
N TYR A 320 -9.33 3.87 -14.67
CA TYR A 320 -7.94 4.30 -14.57
C TYR A 320 -7.51 5.06 -15.82
N SER A 321 -6.68 6.08 -15.64
CA SER A 321 -6.12 6.84 -16.75
C SER A 321 -5.13 5.98 -17.58
N PRO A 322 -4.81 6.38 -18.82
CA PRO A 322 -3.79 5.69 -19.59
C PRO A 322 -2.40 5.74 -18.95
N VAL A 323 -2.11 6.75 -18.15
CA VAL A 323 -0.85 6.87 -17.41
C VAL A 323 -0.78 5.83 -16.27
N MET A 324 -1.88 5.63 -15.55
CA MET A 324 -1.93 4.64 -14.47
C MET A 324 -1.66 3.23 -15.00
N VAL A 325 -2.24 2.89 -16.14
CA VAL A 325 -2.03 1.59 -16.79
C VAL A 325 -0.61 1.47 -17.36
N ALA A 326 -0.10 2.52 -18.02
CA ALA A 326 1.25 2.53 -18.56
C ALA A 326 2.33 2.40 -17.47
N LYS A 327 2.14 3.07 -16.35
CA LYS A 327 3.01 3.00 -15.17
C LYS A 327 3.07 1.60 -14.56
N ALA A 328 1.97 0.85 -14.62
CA ALA A 328 1.87 -0.49 -14.07
C ALA A 328 2.73 -1.51 -14.84
N VAL A 329 2.99 -1.28 -16.12
CA VAL A 329 3.85 -2.12 -16.96
C VAL A 329 5.27 -1.56 -16.95
N LYS A 330 6.15 -2.17 -16.16
CA LYS A 330 7.53 -1.69 -15.98
C LYS A 330 8.37 -1.96 -17.22
N ASN A 331 9.17 -0.95 -17.62
CA ASN A 331 10.15 -1.13 -18.69
C ASN A 331 11.33 -2.02 -18.22
N ALA A 332 12.22 -2.39 -19.13
CA ALA A 332 13.32 -3.30 -18.82
C ALA A 332 14.24 -2.76 -17.70
N LYS A 333 14.50 -1.46 -17.69
CA LYS A 333 15.32 -0.82 -16.64
C LYS A 333 14.63 -0.82 -15.28
N GLU A 334 13.36 -0.47 -15.24
CA GLU A 334 12.55 -0.52 -14.00
C GLU A 334 12.47 -1.94 -13.45
N GLN A 335 12.34 -2.96 -14.30
CA GLN A 335 12.38 -4.37 -13.89
C GLN A 335 13.73 -4.75 -13.28
N GLU A 336 14.83 -4.38 -13.92
CA GLU A 336 16.20 -4.60 -13.41
C GLU A 336 16.39 -3.95 -12.03
N LEU A 337 15.96 -2.70 -11.89
CA LEU A 337 16.08 -1.93 -10.67
C LEU A 337 15.24 -2.52 -9.52
N LEU A 338 14.01 -2.95 -9.80
CA LEU A 338 13.16 -3.61 -8.81
C LEU A 338 13.76 -4.94 -8.34
N ARG A 339 14.36 -5.72 -9.25
CA ARG A 339 15.08 -6.95 -8.85
C ARG A 339 16.26 -6.62 -7.94
N ALA A 340 17.04 -5.58 -8.26
CA ALA A 340 18.17 -5.15 -7.44
C ALA A 340 17.73 -4.64 -6.06
N ALA A 341 16.65 -3.86 -6.01
CA ALA A 341 16.08 -3.37 -4.74
C ALA A 341 15.66 -4.54 -3.84
N HIS A 342 15.06 -5.59 -4.41
CA HIS A 342 14.64 -6.77 -3.65
C HIS A 342 15.81 -7.62 -3.15
N VAL A 343 16.93 -7.68 -3.87
CA VAL A 343 18.16 -8.31 -3.37
C VAL A 343 18.70 -7.53 -2.16
N ARG A 344 18.76 -6.21 -2.26
CA ARG A 344 19.21 -5.34 -1.15
C ARG A 344 18.29 -5.47 0.06
N ASP A 345 16.99 -5.44 -0.16
CA ASP A 345 15.99 -5.58 0.90
C ASP A 345 16.02 -6.97 1.54
N ALA A 346 16.30 -8.02 0.77
CA ALA A 346 16.47 -9.38 1.30
C ALA A 346 17.60 -9.44 2.33
N VAL A 347 18.71 -8.75 2.11
CA VAL A 347 19.80 -8.64 3.09
C VAL A 347 19.31 -8.04 4.39
N VAL A 348 18.53 -6.97 4.32
CA VAL A 348 17.94 -6.31 5.51
C VAL A 348 17.02 -7.26 6.26
N VAL A 349 16.11 -7.93 5.56
CA VAL A 349 15.15 -8.85 6.18
C VAL A 349 15.86 -10.05 6.82
N ILE A 350 16.89 -10.61 6.17
CA ILE A 350 17.70 -11.72 6.72
C ILE A 350 18.43 -11.26 7.99
N GLN A 351 19.01 -10.07 8.01
CA GLN A 351 19.60 -9.49 9.21
C GLN A 351 18.58 -9.39 10.35
N TYR A 352 17.38 -8.95 10.04
CA TYR A 352 16.31 -8.84 11.02
C TYR A 352 15.88 -10.22 11.56
N LEU A 353 15.66 -11.20 10.69
CA LEU A 353 15.26 -12.55 11.10
C LEU A 353 16.31 -13.23 11.98
N LEU A 354 17.59 -13.07 11.66
CA LEU A 354 18.67 -13.58 12.50
C LEU A 354 18.73 -12.84 13.85
N TRP A 355 18.57 -11.53 13.85
CA TRP A 355 18.51 -10.75 15.09
C TRP A 355 17.35 -11.20 15.98
N LEU A 356 16.17 -11.45 15.42
CA LEU A 356 15.02 -12.00 16.16
C LEU A 356 15.34 -13.38 16.75
N GLU A 357 15.95 -14.27 15.98
CA GLU A 357 16.34 -15.61 16.44
C GLU A 357 17.24 -15.55 17.67
N LYS A 358 18.14 -14.55 17.74
CA LYS A 358 19.03 -14.33 18.88
C LYS A 358 18.36 -13.64 20.07
N MET A 359 17.52 -12.65 19.81
CA MET A 359 17.02 -11.74 20.84
C MET A 359 15.68 -12.15 21.45
N VAL A 360 14.82 -12.82 20.70
CA VAL A 360 13.50 -13.24 21.19
C VAL A 360 13.60 -14.21 22.37
N PRO A 361 14.49 -15.23 22.35
CA PRO A 361 14.68 -16.12 23.50
C PRO A 361 15.15 -15.42 24.77
N GLN A 362 15.78 -14.25 24.64
CA GLN A 362 16.24 -13.44 25.78
C GLN A 362 15.13 -12.60 26.42
N GLY A 363 13.94 -12.54 25.81
CA GLY A 363 12.80 -11.79 26.31
C GLY A 363 12.95 -10.26 26.26
N LEU A 364 13.81 -9.74 25.37
CA LEU A 364 14.16 -8.32 25.28
C LEU A 364 13.45 -7.58 24.12
N VAL A 365 12.67 -8.28 23.29
CA VAL A 365 12.04 -7.71 22.10
C VAL A 365 10.53 -7.66 22.29
N ASP A 366 9.94 -6.52 22.00
CA ASP A 366 8.50 -6.37 21.80
C ASP A 366 8.19 -6.04 20.33
N GLU A 367 6.92 -6.02 19.98
CA GLU A 367 6.46 -5.74 18.61
C GLU A 367 6.98 -4.40 18.10
N PHE A 368 6.98 -3.39 18.93
CA PHE A 368 7.40 -2.04 18.58
C PHE A 368 8.93 -1.94 18.41
N SER A 369 9.72 -2.51 19.32
CA SER A 369 11.17 -2.52 19.20
C SER A 369 11.65 -3.34 18.00
N GLY A 370 10.94 -4.42 17.66
CA GLY A 370 11.19 -5.19 16.45
C GLY A 370 10.96 -4.36 15.19
N ALA A 371 9.80 -3.70 15.08
CA ALA A 371 9.50 -2.83 13.95
C ALA A 371 10.54 -1.73 13.77
N ARG A 372 10.91 -1.05 14.84
CA ARG A 372 11.95 -0.01 14.79
C ARG A 372 13.33 -0.56 14.36
N HIS A 373 13.65 -1.77 14.76
CA HIS A 373 14.93 -2.38 14.39
C HIS A 373 15.01 -2.64 12.88
N VAL A 374 13.98 -3.23 12.29
CA VAL A 374 13.96 -3.49 10.84
C VAL A 374 13.90 -2.19 10.04
N ASP A 375 13.18 -1.19 10.51
CA ASP A 375 13.15 0.13 9.86
C ASP A 375 14.54 0.78 9.89
N ALA A 376 15.27 0.68 11.01
CA ALA A 376 16.63 1.20 11.13
C ALA A 376 17.61 0.47 10.19
N LEU A 377 17.47 -0.85 10.02
CA LEU A 377 18.30 -1.64 9.09
C LEU A 377 18.10 -1.24 7.64
N ARG A 378 16.90 -0.76 7.26
CA ARG A 378 16.60 -0.32 5.90
C ARG A 378 17.23 1.01 5.52
N TRP A 379 17.61 1.85 6.49
CA TRP A 379 18.26 3.12 6.19
C TRP A 379 19.63 2.90 5.55
N SER A 380 19.79 3.38 4.32
CA SER A 380 21.01 3.31 3.53
C SER A 380 21.04 4.50 2.56
N GLU A 381 22.12 4.63 1.78
CA GLU A 381 22.26 5.69 0.78
C GLU A 381 21.09 5.73 -0.21
N HIS A 382 20.57 4.56 -0.62
CA HIS A 382 19.47 4.44 -1.57
C HIS A 382 18.08 4.44 -0.94
N SER A 383 17.99 4.41 0.38
CA SER A 383 16.73 4.33 1.11
C SER A 383 16.10 5.70 1.35
N ARG A 384 14.78 5.72 1.33
CA ARG A 384 13.94 6.86 1.72
C ARG A 384 12.92 6.47 2.79
N GLY A 385 13.26 5.50 3.61
CA GLY A 385 12.42 5.02 4.70
C GLY A 385 11.50 3.86 4.31
N PRO A 386 10.53 3.53 5.18
CA PRO A 386 9.59 2.46 4.93
C PRO A 386 8.60 2.82 3.81
N SER A 387 8.13 1.79 3.09
CA SER A 387 7.09 1.93 2.04
C SER A 387 5.66 1.93 2.60
N PHE A 388 5.51 1.55 3.86
CA PHE A 388 4.28 1.61 4.66
C PHE A 388 4.63 1.45 6.14
N GLU A 389 3.66 1.64 7.02
CA GLU A 389 3.86 1.42 8.45
C GLU A 389 4.11 -0.06 8.73
N SER A 390 5.28 -0.40 9.28
CA SER A 390 5.67 -1.78 9.56
C SER A 390 4.70 -2.47 10.51
N ILE A 391 4.23 -3.66 10.13
CA ILE A 391 3.38 -4.52 10.93
C ILE A 391 4.27 -5.56 11.62
N SER A 392 4.24 -5.56 12.95
CA SER A 392 5.02 -6.46 13.81
C SER A 392 4.07 -6.98 14.89
N ALA A 393 3.60 -8.22 14.73
CA ALA A 393 2.46 -8.72 15.47
C ALA A 393 2.71 -10.12 16.05
N SER A 394 2.62 -10.25 17.37
CA SER A 394 2.85 -11.49 18.10
C SER A 394 1.55 -12.10 18.61
N GLY A 395 1.40 -13.41 18.46
CA GLY A 395 0.28 -14.17 18.96
C GLY A 395 -1.07 -13.63 18.46
N LEU A 396 -1.99 -13.36 19.35
CA LEU A 396 -3.33 -12.88 19.01
C LEU A 396 -3.33 -11.54 18.25
N ASN A 397 -2.28 -10.71 18.40
CA ASN A 397 -2.19 -9.44 17.71
C ASN A 397 -2.03 -9.62 16.20
N ALA A 398 -1.48 -10.73 15.74
CA ALA A 398 -1.36 -11.03 14.31
C ALA A 398 -2.72 -11.27 13.62
N ALA A 399 -3.78 -11.52 14.38
CA ALA A 399 -5.15 -11.59 13.89
C ALA A 399 -5.90 -10.26 14.03
N LEU A 400 -5.24 -9.19 14.51
CA LEU A 400 -5.77 -7.86 14.72
C LEU A 400 -4.99 -6.86 13.88
N ALA A 401 -5.64 -5.86 13.35
CA ALA A 401 -4.97 -4.84 12.56
C ALA A 401 -4.26 -3.77 13.40
N HIS A 402 -4.78 -3.47 14.59
CA HIS A 402 -4.16 -2.52 15.52
C HIS A 402 -4.30 -3.01 16.97
N TYR A 403 -3.21 -2.94 17.71
CA TYR A 403 -3.07 -3.57 19.01
C TYR A 403 -2.11 -2.77 19.92
N SER A 404 -2.14 -3.03 21.22
CA SER A 404 -1.09 -2.59 22.12
C SER A 404 0.13 -3.51 21.98
N SER A 405 1.33 -2.93 21.99
CA SER A 405 2.58 -3.69 21.84
C SER A 405 2.70 -4.83 22.85
N ARG A 406 3.08 -6.00 22.35
CA ARG A 406 3.33 -7.21 23.13
C ARG A 406 4.78 -7.63 23.05
N LYS A 407 5.29 -8.27 24.09
CA LYS A 407 6.57 -8.98 24.03
C LYS A 407 6.49 -10.13 23.05
N LEU A 408 7.52 -10.30 22.24
CA LEU A 408 7.69 -11.49 21.43
C LEU A 408 8.08 -12.67 22.32
N SER A 409 7.51 -13.83 22.02
CA SER A 409 7.75 -15.08 22.74
C SER A 409 8.14 -16.21 21.77
N VAL A 410 8.99 -17.11 22.24
CA VAL A 410 9.34 -18.35 21.50
C VAL A 410 8.15 -19.29 21.34
N ASP A 411 7.10 -19.12 22.14
CA ASP A 411 5.92 -19.99 22.17
C ASP A 411 4.77 -19.47 21.32
N GLU A 412 4.93 -18.30 20.69
CA GLU A 412 3.89 -17.66 19.88
C GLU A 412 4.32 -17.49 18.43
N MET A 413 3.35 -17.48 17.52
CA MET A 413 3.54 -17.06 16.13
C MET A 413 3.83 -15.57 16.07
N TYR A 414 4.77 -15.17 15.22
CA TYR A 414 5.10 -13.79 14.97
C TYR A 414 4.98 -13.46 13.48
N LEU A 415 4.25 -12.41 13.16
CA LEU A 415 4.04 -11.93 11.79
C LEU A 415 4.74 -10.59 11.62
N SER A 416 5.64 -10.52 10.64
CA SER A 416 6.33 -9.28 10.24
C SER A 416 5.98 -8.95 8.79
N ASP A 417 5.36 -7.81 8.60
CA ASP A 417 5.01 -7.27 7.29
C ASP A 417 5.64 -5.89 7.15
N THR A 418 6.60 -5.77 6.26
CA THR A 418 7.46 -4.59 6.15
C THR A 418 7.89 -4.35 4.70
N GLY A 419 8.30 -3.12 4.42
CA GLY A 419 8.80 -2.76 3.10
C GLY A 419 9.64 -1.49 3.15
N GLY A 420 10.41 -1.27 2.09
CA GLY A 420 11.27 -0.09 1.95
C GLY A 420 11.01 0.68 0.67
N GLN A 421 11.22 1.99 0.75
CA GLN A 421 11.31 2.88 -0.39
C GLN A 421 12.79 3.09 -0.73
N TYR A 422 13.21 2.54 -1.86
CA TYR A 422 14.56 2.73 -2.41
C TYR A 422 14.45 3.49 -3.73
N LEU A 423 15.47 4.25 -4.07
CA LEU A 423 15.50 5.00 -5.35
C LEU A 423 15.29 4.10 -6.57
N ASP A 424 15.69 2.84 -6.47
CA ASP A 424 15.55 1.84 -7.52
C ASP A 424 14.29 0.96 -7.39
N GLY A 425 13.52 1.07 -6.32
CA GLY A 425 12.25 0.36 -6.24
C GLY A 425 11.61 0.35 -4.88
N THR A 426 10.36 -0.07 -4.86
CA THR A 426 9.54 -0.26 -3.66
C THR A 426 9.50 -1.73 -3.30
N THR A 427 9.66 -2.08 -2.03
CA THR A 427 9.56 -3.47 -1.56
C THR A 427 8.42 -3.66 -0.59
N ASP A 428 7.97 -4.92 -0.49
CA ASP A 428 6.88 -5.34 0.36
C ASP A 428 7.04 -6.84 0.65
N ILE A 429 7.12 -7.22 1.90
CA ILE A 429 7.34 -8.62 2.27
C ILE A 429 6.72 -8.96 3.62
N THR A 430 6.02 -10.08 3.68
CA THR A 430 5.55 -10.65 4.94
C THR A 430 6.19 -12.01 5.19
N ARG A 431 6.73 -12.19 6.40
CA ARG A 431 7.17 -13.48 6.92
C ARG A 431 6.54 -13.73 8.29
N THR A 432 6.13 -14.97 8.50
CA THR A 432 5.60 -15.47 9.78
C THR A 432 6.58 -16.48 10.37
N MET A 433 6.89 -16.32 11.65
CA MET A 433 7.95 -17.07 12.34
C MET A 433 7.43 -17.71 13.63
N HIS A 434 8.09 -18.82 14.04
CA HIS A 434 7.91 -19.45 15.34
C HIS A 434 9.26 -20.01 15.83
N TRP A 435 9.72 -19.61 17.01
CA TRP A 435 11.06 -19.97 17.51
C TRP A 435 11.06 -21.16 18.47
N GLY A 436 9.90 -21.68 18.84
CA GLY A 436 9.74 -22.82 19.72
C GLY A 436 9.14 -24.01 19.00
N VAL A 437 8.22 -24.72 19.66
CA VAL A 437 7.51 -25.86 19.11
C VAL A 437 6.10 -25.44 18.71
N PRO A 438 5.83 -25.27 17.42
CA PRO A 438 4.48 -24.90 16.97
C PRO A 438 3.50 -26.05 17.21
N THR A 439 2.22 -25.70 17.41
CA THR A 439 1.16 -26.71 17.48
C THR A 439 0.98 -27.37 16.11
N PRO A 440 0.45 -28.61 16.06
CA PRO A 440 0.15 -29.26 14.78
C PRO A 440 -0.74 -28.43 13.87
N PHE A 441 -1.74 -27.73 14.44
CA PHE A 441 -2.62 -26.87 13.66
C PHE A 441 -1.92 -25.61 13.12
N GLN A 442 -1.05 -24.98 13.91
CA GLN A 442 -0.24 -23.86 13.45
C GLN A 442 0.62 -24.27 12.24
N LYS A 443 1.24 -25.43 12.33
CA LYS A 443 2.08 -26.00 11.27
C LYS A 443 1.28 -26.33 10.02
N GLU A 444 0.11 -26.94 10.17
CA GLU A 444 -0.80 -27.22 9.05
C GLU A 444 -1.27 -25.92 8.38
N ALA A 445 -1.78 -24.98 9.17
CA ALA A 445 -2.28 -23.71 8.64
C ALA A 445 -1.19 -22.92 7.89
N TYR A 446 0.01 -22.83 8.47
CA TYR A 446 1.14 -22.19 7.81
C TYR A 446 1.50 -22.85 6.49
N THR A 447 1.58 -24.19 6.49
CA THR A 447 1.93 -24.95 5.29
C THR A 447 0.88 -24.78 4.20
N ARG A 448 -0.41 -24.72 4.54
CA ARG A 448 -1.48 -24.49 3.57
C ARG A 448 -1.47 -23.08 2.99
N VAL A 449 -1.12 -22.08 3.79
CA VAL A 449 -0.88 -20.71 3.28
C VAL A 449 0.32 -20.70 2.32
N LEU A 450 1.40 -21.37 2.67
CA LEU A 450 2.57 -21.52 1.79
C LEU A 450 2.24 -22.25 0.48
N MET A 451 1.45 -23.33 0.55
CA MET A 451 0.99 -24.05 -0.65
C MET A 451 0.22 -23.11 -1.59
N GLY A 452 -0.65 -22.26 -1.04
CA GLY A 452 -1.38 -21.26 -1.82
C GLY A 452 -0.45 -20.24 -2.48
N ASN A 453 0.53 -19.74 -1.77
CA ASN A 453 1.57 -18.85 -2.33
C ASN A 453 2.33 -19.55 -3.47
N ILE A 454 2.78 -20.77 -3.25
CA ILE A 454 3.52 -21.56 -4.25
C ILE A 454 2.65 -21.82 -5.49
N ASP A 455 1.41 -22.28 -5.31
CA ASP A 455 0.54 -22.66 -6.42
C ASP A 455 0.16 -21.47 -7.30
N LEU A 456 -0.06 -20.31 -6.72
CA LEU A 456 -0.27 -19.09 -7.50
C LEU A 456 1.03 -18.63 -8.18
N SER A 457 2.15 -18.64 -7.46
CA SER A 457 3.45 -18.18 -7.99
C SER A 457 3.95 -19.01 -9.17
N ARG A 458 3.69 -20.31 -9.20
CA ARG A 458 4.09 -21.23 -10.28
C ARG A 458 3.05 -21.38 -11.39
N LEU A 459 1.90 -20.73 -11.26
CA LEU A 459 0.81 -20.86 -12.23
C LEU A 459 1.24 -20.37 -13.62
N ILE A 460 0.86 -21.13 -14.64
CA ILE A 460 0.96 -20.73 -16.05
C ILE A 460 -0.46 -20.42 -16.51
N PHE A 461 -0.66 -19.24 -17.07
CA PHE A 461 -1.98 -18.76 -17.49
C PHE A 461 -1.94 -18.07 -18.85
N PRO A 462 -3.03 -18.09 -19.61
CA PRO A 462 -3.05 -17.45 -20.93
C PRO A 462 -2.95 -15.93 -20.82
N THR A 463 -2.45 -15.30 -21.87
CA THR A 463 -2.53 -13.84 -22.01
C THR A 463 -3.98 -13.38 -21.94
N ASN A 464 -4.19 -12.16 -21.51
CA ASN A 464 -5.51 -11.57 -21.32
C ASN A 464 -6.32 -12.19 -20.16
N THR A 465 -5.65 -12.69 -19.14
CA THR A 465 -6.24 -13.21 -17.90
C THR A 465 -6.19 -12.14 -16.81
N ALA A 466 -7.34 -11.77 -16.26
CA ALA A 466 -7.42 -10.87 -15.10
C ALA A 466 -6.98 -11.61 -13.82
N GLY A 467 -6.33 -10.90 -12.90
CA GLY A 467 -5.84 -11.48 -11.65
C GLY A 467 -6.94 -12.16 -10.83
N ARG A 468 -8.14 -11.59 -10.78
CA ARG A 468 -9.29 -12.17 -10.06
C ARG A 468 -9.70 -13.56 -10.56
N THR A 469 -9.40 -13.89 -11.81
CA THR A 469 -9.73 -15.19 -12.40
C THR A 469 -8.88 -16.32 -11.82
N VAL A 470 -7.68 -16.00 -11.36
CA VAL A 470 -6.70 -16.99 -10.88
C VAL A 470 -6.44 -16.91 -9.37
N GLU A 471 -7.07 -15.99 -8.67
CA GLU A 471 -6.89 -15.79 -7.23
C GLU A 471 -7.15 -17.07 -6.41
N SER A 472 -8.14 -17.86 -6.80
CA SER A 472 -8.52 -19.08 -6.07
C SER A 472 -7.40 -20.12 -5.94
N PHE A 473 -6.38 -20.08 -6.81
CA PHE A 473 -5.21 -20.95 -6.66
C PHE A 473 -4.46 -20.69 -5.35
N ALA A 474 -4.49 -19.47 -4.84
CA ALA A 474 -3.91 -19.14 -3.54
C ALA A 474 -4.79 -19.61 -2.35
N ARG A 475 -6.05 -19.89 -2.56
CA ARG A 475 -7.03 -20.24 -1.53
C ARG A 475 -7.33 -21.74 -1.45
N GLN A 476 -7.08 -22.48 -2.52
CA GLN A 476 -7.50 -23.88 -2.67
C GLN A 476 -7.06 -24.74 -1.50
N ALA A 477 -5.79 -24.71 -1.11
CA ALA A 477 -5.26 -25.53 -0.03
C ALA A 477 -5.92 -25.25 1.33
N LEU A 478 -6.35 -24.02 1.58
CA LEU A 478 -7.13 -23.64 2.77
C LEU A 478 -8.57 -24.12 2.66
N TRP A 479 -9.21 -23.92 1.51
CA TRP A 479 -10.60 -24.33 1.29
C TRP A 479 -10.81 -25.84 1.45
N GLU A 480 -9.83 -26.66 1.08
CA GLU A 480 -9.87 -28.11 1.24
C GLU A 480 -10.14 -28.56 2.68
N VAL A 481 -9.79 -27.74 3.66
CA VAL A 481 -10.02 -28.00 5.09
C VAL A 481 -10.96 -27.00 5.74
N GLY A 482 -11.71 -26.23 4.95
CA GLY A 482 -12.71 -25.28 5.42
C GLY A 482 -12.13 -23.97 6.00
N LEU A 483 -10.89 -23.65 5.68
CA LEU A 483 -10.24 -22.40 6.08
C LEU A 483 -10.28 -21.36 4.95
N ASN A 484 -10.21 -20.08 5.32
CA ASN A 484 -10.21 -18.96 4.36
C ASN A 484 -9.57 -17.72 5.00
N TYR A 485 -9.34 -16.68 4.19
CA TYR A 485 -8.92 -15.35 4.65
C TYR A 485 -9.74 -14.25 3.99
N GLY A 486 -9.91 -13.13 4.68
CA GLY A 486 -10.86 -12.07 4.31
C GLY A 486 -10.26 -10.88 3.57
N HIS A 487 -9.01 -10.95 3.11
CA HIS A 487 -8.38 -9.85 2.35
C HIS A 487 -8.04 -10.27 0.91
N GLY A 488 -7.66 -9.28 0.08
CA GLY A 488 -7.18 -9.54 -1.28
C GLY A 488 -5.87 -10.31 -1.29
N THR A 489 -5.66 -11.11 -2.32
CA THR A 489 -4.47 -11.97 -2.45
C THR A 489 -3.24 -11.22 -2.94
N GLY A 490 -3.40 -10.01 -3.45
CA GLY A 490 -2.27 -9.20 -3.86
C GLY A 490 -2.65 -7.94 -4.62
N HIS A 491 -1.67 -7.09 -4.81
CA HIS A 491 -1.77 -5.77 -5.42
C HIS A 491 -0.52 -5.46 -6.24
N GLY A 492 -0.58 -4.44 -7.11
CA GLY A 492 0.59 -3.94 -7.82
C GLY A 492 1.60 -3.29 -6.89
N ILE A 493 2.83 -3.18 -7.39
CA ILE A 493 3.95 -2.56 -6.68
C ILE A 493 4.53 -1.44 -7.55
N GLY A 494 4.71 -0.27 -6.96
CA GLY A 494 5.34 0.87 -7.64
C GLY A 494 6.85 0.75 -7.77
N ASN A 495 7.42 1.58 -8.61
CA ASN A 495 8.87 1.73 -8.74
C ASN A 495 9.30 3.05 -8.07
N PHE A 496 9.66 2.99 -6.80
CA PHE A 496 9.86 4.16 -5.95
C PHE A 496 8.62 5.06 -5.97
N LEU A 497 7.48 4.43 -5.74
CA LEU A 497 6.14 5.03 -5.66
C LEU A 497 5.26 4.24 -4.67
N SER A 498 3.94 4.25 -4.86
CA SER A 498 3.00 3.55 -3.98
C SER A 498 3.30 2.07 -3.85
N VAL A 499 3.34 1.56 -2.63
CA VAL A 499 3.41 0.13 -2.37
C VAL A 499 2.16 -0.60 -2.89
N HIS A 500 0.99 0.01 -2.76
CA HIS A 500 -0.25 -0.45 -3.39
C HIS A 500 -0.43 0.31 -4.71
N GLU A 501 0.00 -0.29 -5.80
CA GLU A 501 -0.12 0.32 -7.13
C GLU A 501 -1.29 -0.28 -7.91
N TRP A 502 -2.31 0.52 -8.14
CA TRP A 502 -3.44 0.15 -8.99
C TRP A 502 -3.09 0.34 -10.48
N PRO A 503 -3.72 -0.37 -11.41
CA PRO A 503 -4.85 -1.32 -11.26
C PRO A 503 -4.43 -2.79 -11.11
N VAL A 504 -3.17 -3.07 -10.91
CA VAL A 504 -2.61 -4.43 -10.88
C VAL A 504 -3.00 -5.18 -9.62
N GLY A 505 -3.17 -6.47 -9.72
CA GLY A 505 -3.33 -7.39 -8.61
C GLY A 505 -4.46 -8.40 -8.81
N PHE A 506 -4.79 -9.08 -7.72
CA PHE A 506 -5.83 -10.10 -7.67
C PHE A 506 -7.14 -9.49 -7.14
N GLN A 507 -7.49 -8.32 -7.66
CA GLN A 507 -8.63 -7.52 -7.25
C GLN A 507 -9.86 -7.82 -8.10
N SER A 508 -10.96 -7.14 -7.82
CA SER A 508 -12.23 -7.33 -8.49
C SER A 508 -12.35 -6.71 -9.89
N ASN A 509 -11.32 -6.02 -10.38
CA ASN A 509 -11.32 -5.43 -11.71
C ASN A 509 -11.05 -6.48 -12.81
N ASN A 510 -11.29 -6.10 -14.06
CA ASN A 510 -11.11 -6.95 -15.24
C ASN A 510 -9.85 -6.66 -16.03
N ILE A 511 -8.91 -5.91 -15.47
CA ILE A 511 -7.67 -5.55 -16.17
C ILE A 511 -6.75 -6.77 -16.21
N PRO A 512 -6.31 -7.20 -17.41
CA PRO A 512 -5.45 -8.36 -17.54
C PRO A 512 -4.09 -8.14 -16.88
N LEU A 513 -3.54 -9.20 -16.30
CA LEU A 513 -2.12 -9.24 -15.96
C LEU A 513 -1.29 -9.25 -17.23
N MET A 514 -0.34 -8.32 -17.33
CA MET A 514 0.53 -8.16 -18.51
C MET A 514 1.99 -8.35 -18.12
N LYS A 515 2.78 -8.88 -19.06
CA LYS A 515 4.23 -8.97 -18.92
C LYS A 515 4.82 -7.61 -18.50
N GLY A 516 5.64 -7.60 -17.48
CA GLY A 516 6.25 -6.38 -16.92
C GLY A 516 5.51 -5.80 -15.73
N MET A 517 4.34 -6.32 -15.36
CA MET A 517 3.64 -5.95 -14.14
C MET A 517 4.24 -6.65 -12.93
N PHE A 518 4.37 -5.91 -11.82
CA PHE A 518 4.72 -6.47 -10.51
C PHE A 518 3.47 -6.56 -9.65
N THR A 519 3.34 -7.64 -8.92
CA THR A 519 2.23 -7.88 -7.98
C THR A 519 2.73 -8.53 -6.70
N SER A 520 2.11 -8.23 -5.56
CA SER A 520 2.27 -9.06 -4.38
C SER A 520 1.47 -10.36 -4.55
N ILE A 521 1.91 -11.41 -3.86
CA ILE A 521 1.20 -12.68 -3.68
C ILE A 521 1.23 -12.97 -2.19
N GLU A 522 0.09 -12.78 -1.51
CA GLU A 522 0.04 -12.65 -0.05
C GLU A 522 -1.14 -13.40 0.60
N PRO A 523 -1.29 -14.70 0.37
CA PRO A 523 -2.29 -15.47 1.09
C PRO A 523 -2.03 -15.44 2.61
N GLY A 524 -3.09 -15.62 3.39
CA GLY A 524 -3.00 -15.62 4.83
C GLY A 524 -4.05 -16.51 5.49
N TYR A 525 -3.96 -16.62 6.81
CA TYR A 525 -4.97 -17.22 7.67
C TYR A 525 -4.91 -16.59 9.05
N TYR A 526 -6.05 -16.24 9.61
CA TYR A 526 -6.12 -15.50 10.88
C TYR A 526 -7.13 -16.17 11.79
N ARG A 527 -6.67 -16.58 12.98
CA ARG A 527 -7.52 -17.18 14.02
C ARG A 527 -7.67 -16.19 15.16
N ASP A 528 -8.86 -15.63 15.27
CA ASP A 528 -9.17 -14.64 16.28
C ASP A 528 -8.79 -15.10 17.69
N GLY A 529 -8.09 -14.24 18.41
CA GLY A 529 -7.66 -14.50 19.79
C GLY A 529 -6.47 -15.47 19.93
N GLU A 530 -5.89 -15.96 18.83
CA GLU A 530 -4.79 -16.92 18.90
C GLU A 530 -3.57 -16.49 18.07
N PHE A 531 -3.68 -16.43 16.74
CA PHE A 531 -2.57 -16.11 15.85
C PHE A 531 -3.02 -15.63 14.46
N GLY A 532 -2.08 -15.05 13.70
CA GLY A 532 -2.24 -14.75 12.29
C GLY A 532 -1.05 -15.22 11.49
N ILE A 533 -1.30 -15.60 10.24
CA ILE A 533 -0.30 -16.03 9.26
C ILE A 533 -0.52 -15.23 7.99
N ARG A 534 0.55 -14.64 7.47
CA ARG A 534 0.62 -14.16 6.08
C ARG A 534 2.00 -14.53 5.52
N ILE A 535 2.03 -14.96 4.28
CA ILE A 535 3.26 -15.22 3.54
C ILE A 535 3.15 -14.41 2.25
N GLU A 536 3.99 -13.40 2.15
CA GLU A 536 3.94 -12.44 1.05
C GLU A 536 5.27 -12.33 0.33
N ASP A 537 5.19 -12.43 -0.98
CA ASP A 537 6.28 -12.17 -1.91
C ASP A 537 5.81 -11.21 -3.01
N VAL A 538 6.75 -10.47 -3.59
CA VAL A 538 6.54 -9.71 -4.82
C VAL A 538 6.98 -10.55 -6.00
N ALA A 539 6.18 -10.55 -7.05
CA ALA A 539 6.42 -11.30 -8.26
C ALA A 539 6.26 -10.43 -9.51
N LEU A 540 7.07 -10.70 -10.52
CA LEU A 540 7.01 -10.09 -11.84
C LEU A 540 6.27 -11.03 -12.80
N VAL A 541 5.32 -10.50 -13.55
CA VAL A 541 4.67 -11.24 -14.63
C VAL A 541 5.64 -11.35 -15.80
N VAL A 542 5.96 -12.59 -16.20
CA VAL A 542 6.90 -12.91 -17.28
C VAL A 542 6.29 -13.89 -18.28
N GLU A 543 6.91 -14.03 -19.45
CA GLU A 543 6.54 -15.05 -20.40
C GLU A 543 6.85 -16.45 -19.86
N ALA A 544 5.88 -17.36 -20.01
CA ALA A 544 6.07 -18.76 -19.70
C ALA A 544 6.73 -19.49 -20.88
N GLN A 545 7.52 -20.52 -20.58
CA GLN A 545 8.18 -21.36 -21.59
C GLN A 545 7.18 -22.39 -22.16
N THR A 546 6.31 -21.93 -23.04
CA THR A 546 5.23 -22.71 -23.65
C THR A 546 5.20 -22.51 -25.18
N LYS A 547 4.53 -23.43 -25.90
CA LYS A 547 4.40 -23.34 -27.37
C LYS A 547 3.50 -22.18 -27.84
N LYS A 548 2.60 -21.73 -26.98
CA LYS A 548 1.71 -20.58 -27.23
C LYS A 548 2.05 -19.47 -26.24
N PRO A 549 1.69 -18.21 -26.49
CA PRO A 549 1.98 -17.12 -25.58
C PRO A 549 1.17 -17.25 -24.29
N PHE A 550 1.81 -17.75 -23.25
CA PHE A 550 1.30 -17.82 -21.87
C PHE A 550 2.21 -17.03 -20.95
N LEU A 551 1.71 -16.71 -19.79
CA LEU A 551 2.40 -15.94 -18.74
C LEU A 551 2.56 -16.78 -17.48
N THR A 552 3.51 -16.37 -16.65
CA THR A 552 3.74 -16.91 -15.31
C THR A 552 4.35 -15.81 -14.44
N PHE A 553 4.79 -16.17 -13.24
CA PHE A 553 5.41 -15.26 -12.30
C PHE A 553 6.89 -15.61 -12.06
N GLU A 554 7.71 -14.57 -11.95
CA GLU A 554 9.06 -14.64 -11.40
C GLU A 554 9.03 -13.99 -10.02
N VAL A 555 9.20 -14.75 -8.95
CA VAL A 555 9.26 -14.21 -7.59
C VAL A 555 10.57 -13.46 -7.40
N VAL A 556 10.49 -12.19 -7.05
CA VAL A 556 11.65 -11.31 -6.85
C VAL A 556 12.00 -11.08 -5.39
N SER A 557 11.09 -11.34 -4.46
CA SER A 557 11.38 -11.44 -3.03
C SER A 557 12.26 -12.66 -2.75
N LEU A 558 13.37 -12.49 -2.02
CA LEU A 558 14.42 -13.51 -1.91
C LEU A 558 14.77 -13.79 -0.43
N VAL A 559 13.77 -14.22 0.33
CA VAL A 559 13.90 -14.57 1.76
C VAL A 559 13.26 -15.94 2.00
N PRO A 560 13.95 -16.88 2.66
CA PRO A 560 13.37 -18.19 2.92
C PRO A 560 12.19 -18.11 3.90
N TYR A 561 11.32 -19.11 3.81
CA TYR A 561 10.20 -19.31 4.72
C TYR A 561 10.66 -19.98 6.02
N ASP A 562 9.85 -19.93 7.07
CA ASP A 562 10.22 -20.56 8.33
C ASP A 562 10.11 -22.09 8.24
N ARG A 563 11.25 -22.76 8.18
CA ARG A 563 11.37 -24.22 8.10
C ARG A 563 10.68 -24.92 9.28
N ASN A 564 10.70 -24.31 10.46
CA ASN A 564 10.07 -24.84 11.67
C ASN A 564 8.54 -24.96 11.54
N LEU A 565 7.92 -24.13 10.69
CA LEU A 565 6.48 -24.10 10.46
C LEU A 565 6.03 -24.93 9.24
N ILE A 566 6.96 -25.50 8.48
CA ILE A 566 6.62 -26.27 7.27
C ILE A 566 6.44 -27.75 7.62
N ASP A 567 5.24 -28.28 7.35
CA ASP A 567 4.98 -29.72 7.33
C ASP A 567 5.18 -30.24 5.90
N VAL A 568 6.36 -30.80 5.64
CA VAL A 568 6.75 -31.29 4.31
C VAL A 568 5.82 -32.38 3.80
N SER A 569 5.17 -33.13 4.70
CA SER A 569 4.25 -34.23 4.32
C SER A 569 2.99 -33.73 3.61
N LEU A 570 2.63 -32.45 3.77
CA LEU A 570 1.49 -31.83 3.09
C LEU A 570 1.83 -31.34 1.68
N LEU A 571 3.11 -31.16 1.38
CA LEU A 571 3.56 -30.62 0.10
C LEU A 571 3.54 -31.68 -0.99
N SER A 572 3.07 -31.30 -2.18
CA SER A 572 3.22 -32.13 -3.37
C SER A 572 4.68 -32.14 -3.84
N GLN A 573 5.02 -33.10 -4.70
CA GLN A 573 6.36 -33.19 -5.28
C GLN A 573 6.69 -31.92 -6.10
N GLU A 574 5.74 -31.39 -6.83
CA GLU A 574 5.88 -30.17 -7.62
C GLU A 574 6.10 -28.94 -6.72
N GLN A 575 5.39 -28.88 -5.59
CA GLN A 575 5.58 -27.80 -4.61
C GLN A 575 6.97 -27.87 -3.96
N ILE A 576 7.44 -29.05 -3.61
CA ILE A 576 8.80 -29.25 -3.08
C ILE A 576 9.85 -28.86 -4.13
N GLN A 577 9.68 -29.26 -5.37
CA GLN A 577 10.59 -28.89 -6.46
C GLN A 577 10.64 -27.38 -6.67
N TYR A 578 9.49 -26.72 -6.68
CA TYR A 578 9.41 -25.27 -6.75
C TYR A 578 10.17 -24.61 -5.59
N LEU A 579 9.92 -25.05 -4.37
CA LEU A 579 10.52 -24.50 -3.16
C LEU A 579 12.05 -24.66 -3.16
N ASN A 580 12.54 -25.82 -3.57
CA ASN A 580 13.98 -26.09 -3.68
C ASN A 580 14.64 -25.22 -4.78
N THR A 581 13.98 -25.02 -5.89
CA THR A 581 14.45 -24.12 -6.96
C THR A 581 14.49 -22.68 -6.49
N TYR A 582 13.46 -22.22 -5.80
CA TYR A 582 13.40 -20.89 -5.20
C TYR A 582 14.52 -20.68 -4.17
N TYR A 583 14.77 -21.63 -3.30
CA TYR A 583 15.84 -21.56 -2.30
C TYR A 583 17.24 -21.54 -2.95
N LYS A 584 17.42 -22.29 -4.04
CA LYS A 584 18.65 -22.23 -4.83
C LYS A 584 18.86 -20.81 -5.39
N THR A 585 17.83 -20.20 -5.94
CA THR A 585 17.87 -18.82 -6.46
C THR A 585 18.25 -17.83 -5.36
N ILE A 586 17.69 -17.97 -4.15
CA ILE A 586 18.06 -17.13 -3.01
C ILE A 586 19.56 -17.24 -2.71
N ARG A 587 20.09 -18.47 -2.61
CA ARG A 587 21.51 -18.67 -2.34
C ARG A 587 22.40 -18.03 -3.40
N GLU A 588 22.03 -18.17 -4.67
CA GLU A 588 22.80 -17.65 -5.80
C GLU A 588 22.79 -16.14 -5.90
N ARG A 589 21.69 -15.50 -5.52
CA ARG A 589 21.53 -14.03 -5.67
C ARG A 589 21.81 -13.25 -4.40
N VAL A 590 21.45 -13.76 -3.24
CA VAL A 590 21.62 -13.08 -1.95
C VAL A 590 22.91 -13.49 -1.24
N GLY A 591 23.34 -14.74 -1.40
CA GLY A 591 24.57 -15.24 -0.79
C GLY A 591 25.81 -14.41 -1.10
N PRO A 592 26.11 -14.12 -2.38
CA PRO A 592 27.24 -13.25 -2.75
C PRO A 592 27.14 -11.84 -2.16
N GLU A 593 25.95 -11.30 -2.05
CA GLU A 593 25.72 -9.96 -1.47
C GLU A 593 26.03 -9.93 0.02
N LEU A 594 25.59 -10.95 0.76
CA LEU A 594 25.94 -11.10 2.18
C LEU A 594 27.44 -11.21 2.40
N GLN A 595 28.13 -11.97 1.56
CA GLN A 595 29.59 -12.11 1.63
C GLN A 595 30.31 -10.81 1.30
N SER A 596 29.84 -10.07 0.29
CA SER A 596 30.44 -8.79 -0.10
C SER A 596 30.34 -7.72 1.00
N GLN A 597 29.28 -7.81 1.82
CA GLN A 597 29.06 -6.94 2.97
C GLN A 597 29.69 -7.49 4.27
N GLN A 598 30.42 -8.59 4.20
CA GLN A 598 31.06 -9.24 5.35
C GLN A 598 30.06 -9.67 6.45
N LEU A 599 28.86 -10.07 6.05
CA LEU A 599 27.78 -10.57 6.90
C LEU A 599 27.85 -12.09 7.00
N GLU A 600 28.88 -12.61 7.65
CA GLU A 600 29.18 -14.05 7.71
C GLU A 600 28.12 -14.83 8.52
N GLU A 601 27.62 -14.27 9.60
CA GLU A 601 26.57 -14.94 10.39
C GLU A 601 25.26 -15.06 9.61
N GLU A 602 24.87 -14.00 8.89
CA GLU A 602 23.69 -13.97 8.02
C GLU A 602 23.88 -14.93 6.84
N TYR A 603 25.09 -15.00 6.28
CA TYR A 603 25.40 -15.97 5.23
C TYR A 603 25.22 -17.42 5.74
N CYS A 604 25.76 -17.75 6.90
CA CYS A 604 25.57 -19.06 7.51
C CYS A 604 24.09 -19.33 7.84
N TRP A 605 23.38 -18.35 8.33
CA TRP A 605 21.93 -18.44 8.55
C TRP A 605 21.20 -18.76 7.26
N LEU A 606 21.54 -18.07 6.16
CA LEU A 606 20.93 -18.30 4.85
C LEU A 606 21.19 -19.73 4.36
N GLN A 607 22.43 -20.23 4.45
CA GLN A 607 22.76 -21.60 4.05
C GLN A 607 21.92 -22.62 4.81
N ARG A 608 21.83 -22.47 6.12
CA ARG A 608 21.06 -23.36 7.00
C ARG A 608 19.56 -23.33 6.71
N ASN A 609 18.99 -22.16 6.45
CA ASN A 609 17.57 -21.99 6.22
C ASN A 609 17.11 -22.22 4.77
N THR A 610 18.04 -22.46 3.86
CA THR A 610 17.76 -22.76 2.46
C THR A 610 18.20 -24.17 2.04
N GLU A 611 18.44 -25.06 2.98
CA GLU A 611 18.71 -26.46 2.69
C GLU A 611 17.53 -27.08 1.91
N PRO A 612 17.79 -27.93 0.90
CA PRO A 612 16.72 -28.57 0.14
C PRO A 612 15.79 -29.41 1.01
N PHE A 613 14.51 -29.38 0.71
CA PHE A 613 13.53 -30.29 1.29
C PHE A 613 13.59 -31.64 0.57
N VAL A 614 13.51 -32.74 1.34
CA VAL A 614 13.54 -34.11 0.83
C VAL A 614 12.21 -34.77 1.21
N GLN A 615 11.56 -35.39 0.24
CA GLN A 615 10.46 -36.31 0.58
C GLN A 615 11.02 -37.49 1.37
N SER A 616 10.37 -37.84 2.46
CA SER A 616 10.79 -38.95 3.33
C SER A 616 10.67 -40.29 2.61
N SER A 617 11.71 -40.67 1.89
CA SER A 617 12.08 -42.02 1.61
C SER A 617 13.58 -42.13 1.89
N ALA A 618 13.91 -42.59 3.09
CA ALA A 618 15.21 -42.98 3.59
C ALA A 618 16.46 -42.46 2.82
N GLY A 619 17.14 -41.46 3.36
CA GLY A 619 18.42 -41.01 2.79
C GLY A 619 19.04 -39.83 3.53
N THR A 620 20.00 -40.15 4.36
CA THR A 620 21.10 -39.33 4.91
C THR A 620 21.07 -37.83 4.67
N ALA A 621 20.79 -37.08 5.72
CA ALA A 621 21.05 -35.64 5.81
C ALA A 621 22.57 -35.39 5.77
N ALA A 622 23.06 -34.78 4.70
CA ALA A 622 24.37 -34.14 4.70
C ALA A 622 24.23 -32.78 5.39
N ALA A 623 24.52 -32.71 6.67
CA ALA A 623 24.62 -31.46 7.40
C ALA A 623 25.78 -30.66 6.80
N THR A 624 25.45 -29.56 6.10
CA THR A 624 26.47 -28.58 5.70
C THR A 624 26.91 -27.84 6.96
N LEU A 625 28.04 -28.25 7.53
CA LEU A 625 28.67 -27.54 8.61
C LEU A 625 29.22 -26.20 8.06
N CYS A 626 28.54 -25.13 8.33
CA CYS A 626 29.12 -23.80 8.24
C CYS A 626 30.05 -23.63 9.46
N VAL A 627 31.28 -24.11 9.32
CA VAL A 627 32.31 -23.93 10.36
C VAL A 627 32.76 -22.49 10.28
N LEU A 628 32.36 -21.70 11.26
CA LEU A 628 32.91 -20.37 11.46
C LEU A 628 34.44 -20.48 11.49
N ALA A 629 35.12 -19.80 10.57
CA ALA A 629 36.57 -19.66 10.57
C ALA A 629 37.00 -18.72 11.72
N THR A 630 36.66 -19.10 12.95
CA THR A 630 37.18 -18.44 14.16
C THR A 630 38.54 -19.01 14.61
N THR A 631 39.08 -19.98 13.86
CA THR A 631 40.37 -20.61 14.19
C THR A 631 41.60 -19.87 13.63
N SER A 632 41.41 -18.81 12.81
CA SER A 632 42.59 -18.11 12.24
C SER A 632 43.18 -17.01 13.13
N LEU A 633 42.51 -16.59 14.19
CA LEU A 633 43.00 -15.56 15.11
C LEU A 633 43.65 -16.14 16.37
N ILE A 634 43.40 -17.38 16.72
CA ILE A 634 44.01 -18.01 17.89
C ILE A 634 45.39 -18.63 17.54
N SER A 635 45.61 -19.03 16.28
CA SER A 635 46.94 -19.52 15.85
C SER A 635 47.97 -18.40 15.66
N ALA A 636 47.54 -17.18 15.36
CA ALA A 636 48.47 -16.04 15.23
C ALA A 636 48.91 -15.47 16.58
N LEU A 637 48.12 -15.63 17.63
CA LEU A 637 48.45 -15.16 18.98
C LEU A 637 49.28 -16.17 19.79
N LEU A 638 49.37 -17.43 19.35
CA LEU A 638 50.22 -18.45 20.01
C LEU A 638 51.62 -18.55 19.40
N THR A 639 51.88 -17.92 18.25
CA THR A 639 53.21 -17.87 17.62
C THR A 639 54.02 -16.64 18.02
N GLU A 640 53.41 -15.60 18.59
CA GLU A 640 54.13 -14.42 19.12
C GLU A 640 54.51 -14.53 20.62
N LEU A 641 54.17 -15.63 21.28
CA LEU A 641 54.56 -15.89 22.68
C LEU A 641 55.66 -16.95 22.84
N GLN A 642 56.27 -17.39 21.70
CA GLN A 642 57.42 -18.30 21.70
C GLN A 642 58.59 -17.80 20.82
N ALA A 643 58.79 -16.49 20.73
CA ALA A 643 60.04 -15.96 20.19
C ALA A 643 60.64 -14.91 21.18
#